data_ea9e64a22b8b419dc0cea2019c48f019
#
_entry.id   ea9e64a22b8b419dc0cea2019c48f019
#
_cell.length_a   1.000
_cell.length_b   1.000
_cell.length_c   1.000
_cell.angle_alpha   90.00
_cell.angle_beta   90.00
_cell.angle_gamma   90.00
#
_symmetry.space_group_name_H-M   'P 1'
#
loop_
_entity.id
_entity.type
_entity.pdbx_description
1 polymer ?
#
loop_
_entity_poly.entity_id
_entity_poly.type
_entity_poly.pdbx_seq_one_letter_code
_entity_poly.pdbx_strand_id
1 'polypeptide(L)'
;MVCNMMLNGPGDLLSSTPAPYSYPTMTDVMPIMLTGRFPITDVEPSVLGGRRPAAAAVGEAIPIRSTCFREGHDALGVQVVLRRPDGAAHVRLRMVPTGDGLDGWTATVRPDALGDWTFDIEAWSDPWGTWQHRAGIKIPAGIDVELEFEEGARLLERAAAAAGMPTPPASRELLLAAGRTLRTRTLPVPVRLSASTDPRIASILEMYPIREDVTVSGPWPLRVERRRALVGSWYEFFPRSEGSTLNPPRSGTFASATPRLAAIAAMGFDVVYVPPVHPIGTINRKGPNGTLSPRPGDPGSPWAIGSKDGGHDAVHPELGTIADFDRFVAAITGHGMEIALDLALQAAPDHPWVIEHPEWFTTRADGTIAYAENPPKKYQDIYPLNFDNDPEGLYAEVERVVRFWMSHGVRIFRVDNPHTKPVWVWDRLFSSIKATDPDVLFLAEAFTRPPMMRALAEVGFQQSYTYFTWRNTKDDLEAYCRELAGPTAASMRPNLFTNTPDILPEYLQYGGPAAFAIRAVLAATLSPTYGIYSGFELYEHVSLRPGSEEYLDTEKFQYRPRNWAGAQSSGYTLAPLLTKLNTWRRSHPALQDLRSLTFHRTDNPNTIAFSKQDDDDLMLVVCTLEPYRPQHGQVFWDMTALGLAWDDRFIAHDLATDQCWTWSQTCFVQLRPLEQVAHIVHVPRG
;
A
#
# COMPACT_ATOMS: atom_id res chain seq x y z
N MET A 1 -30.44 5.90 -27.35
CA MET A 1 -31.79 5.71 -27.87
C MET A 1 -32.73 5.88 -26.69
N VAL A 2 -33.42 7.00 -26.67
CA VAL A 2 -34.41 7.42 -25.68
C VAL A 2 -35.71 6.66 -25.95
N CYS A 3 -36.35 6.14 -24.93
CA CYS A 3 -37.81 5.89 -25.00
C CYS A 3 -38.44 6.11 -23.62
N ASN A 4 -39.25 7.16 -23.57
CA ASN A 4 -40.26 7.49 -22.57
C ASN A 4 -41.52 6.64 -22.78
N MET A 5 -42.25 6.28 -21.71
CA MET A 5 -43.72 6.25 -21.62
C MET A 5 -44.12 5.93 -20.19
N MET A 6 -44.66 6.85 -19.47
CA MET A 6 -46.02 7.35 -19.14
C MET A 6 -46.95 6.34 -18.48
N LEU A 7 -47.24 6.61 -17.22
CA LEU A 7 -48.50 6.76 -16.43
C LEU A 7 -49.65 5.79 -16.66
N ASN A 8 -50.13 5.14 -15.58
CA ASN A 8 -51.46 5.27 -15.00
C ASN A 8 -51.57 4.53 -13.65
N GLY A 9 -52.09 5.19 -12.61
CA GLY A 9 -52.51 4.63 -11.32
C GLY A 9 -54.06 4.38 -11.33
N PRO A 10 -54.77 4.28 -10.16
CA PRO A 10 -54.35 3.93 -8.81
C PRO A 10 -55.10 2.71 -8.23
N GLY A 11 -54.63 2.13 -7.16
CA GLY A 11 -55.37 1.12 -6.38
C GLY A 11 -54.78 0.95 -4.98
N ASP A 12 -55.46 1.42 -3.98
CA ASP A 12 -55.19 1.28 -2.56
C ASP A 12 -55.07 -0.19 -2.11
N LEU A 13 -53.96 -0.57 -1.54
CA LEU A 13 -53.88 -1.65 -0.56
C LEU A 13 -52.87 -1.27 0.52
N LEU A 14 -53.38 -1.07 1.71
CA LEU A 14 -52.67 -0.88 2.96
C LEU A 14 -51.75 -2.08 3.21
N SER A 15 -50.44 -1.87 3.19
CA SER A 15 -49.47 -2.79 3.75
C SER A 15 -48.50 -1.98 4.63
N SER A 16 -48.36 -2.47 5.85
CA SER A 16 -47.45 -1.96 6.86
C SER A 16 -46.03 -1.88 6.34
N THR A 17 -45.53 -0.67 6.08
CA THR A 17 -44.11 -0.39 5.84
C THR A 17 -43.36 -0.53 7.15
N PRO A 18 -42.27 -1.28 7.20
CA PRO A 18 -41.34 -1.17 8.32
C PRO A 18 -40.76 0.25 8.37
N ALA A 19 -40.60 0.78 9.58
CA ALA A 19 -40.08 2.11 9.80
C ALA A 19 -38.74 2.29 9.05
N PRO A 20 -38.55 3.42 8.34
CA PRO A 20 -37.30 3.67 7.68
C PRO A 20 -36.18 3.77 8.75
N TYR A 21 -35.08 3.06 8.52
CA TYR A 21 -33.86 3.25 9.28
C TYR A 21 -33.58 4.75 9.33
N SER A 22 -33.68 5.33 10.52
CA SER A 22 -33.23 6.69 10.73
C SER A 22 -31.70 6.72 10.65
N TYR A 23 -31.19 7.07 9.47
CA TYR A 23 -29.84 7.62 9.44
C TYR A 23 -29.80 8.78 10.44
N PRO A 24 -28.76 8.88 11.28
CA PRO A 24 -28.61 10.07 12.11
C PRO A 24 -28.67 11.27 11.19
N THR A 25 -29.68 12.12 11.42
CA THR A 25 -29.84 13.36 10.67
C THR A 25 -28.54 14.13 10.80
N MET A 26 -27.92 14.47 9.66
CA MET A 26 -26.77 15.36 9.59
C MET A 26 -27.19 16.77 10.09
N THR A 27 -27.31 16.93 11.39
CA THR A 27 -27.49 18.23 12.06
C THR A 27 -26.19 18.76 12.64
N ASP A 28 -25.08 18.05 12.52
CA ASP A 28 -23.75 18.63 12.67
C ASP A 28 -23.29 19.12 11.29
N VAL A 29 -23.84 20.23 10.86
CA VAL A 29 -23.18 21.11 9.89
C VAL A 29 -21.85 21.43 10.55
N MET A 30 -20.76 20.82 10.04
CA MET A 30 -19.41 21.24 10.40
C MET A 30 -19.41 22.76 10.39
N PRO A 31 -19.02 23.44 11.47
CA PRO A 31 -18.96 24.90 11.44
C PRO A 31 -18.17 25.28 10.21
N ILE A 32 -18.69 26.22 9.41
CA ILE A 32 -17.94 26.81 8.30
C ILE A 32 -16.60 27.21 8.90
N MET A 33 -15.53 26.47 8.54
CA MET A 33 -14.22 26.75 9.05
C MET A 33 -13.88 28.16 8.62
N LEU A 34 -13.95 29.09 9.56
CA LEU A 34 -13.50 30.45 9.29
C LEU A 34 -12.03 30.33 8.89
N THR A 35 -11.69 30.81 7.72
CA THR A 35 -10.31 30.90 7.27
C THR A 35 -9.54 31.67 8.35
N GLY A 36 -8.51 31.05 8.92
CA GLY A 36 -7.62 31.71 9.87
C GLY A 36 -6.87 32.89 9.20
N ARG A 37 -5.98 33.49 9.94
CA ARG A 37 -5.16 34.62 9.42
C ARG A 37 -4.41 34.24 8.14
N PHE A 38 -3.97 32.96 8.03
CA PHE A 38 -3.28 32.42 6.86
C PHE A 38 -4.10 31.25 6.31
N PRO A 39 -4.53 31.28 5.04
CA PRO A 39 -5.19 30.12 4.42
C PRO A 39 -4.24 28.94 4.37
N ILE A 40 -4.76 27.77 4.78
CA ILE A 40 -4.11 26.46 4.69
C ILE A 40 -5.07 25.55 3.93
N THR A 41 -4.71 25.17 2.70
CA THR A 41 -5.52 24.35 1.81
C THR A 41 -4.73 23.15 1.28
N ASP A 42 -5.39 22.28 0.52
CA ASP A 42 -4.79 21.16 -0.21
C ASP A 42 -3.90 20.28 0.68
N VAL A 43 -4.39 19.98 1.88
CA VAL A 43 -3.64 19.19 2.85
C VAL A 43 -3.58 17.74 2.42
N GLU A 44 -2.36 17.20 2.32
CA GLU A 44 -2.06 15.81 1.98
C GLU A 44 -1.11 15.18 3.04
N PRO A 45 -1.28 13.86 3.33
CA PRO A 45 -2.34 12.98 2.85
C PRO A 45 -3.69 13.26 3.54
N SER A 46 -4.77 13.17 2.77
CA SER A 46 -6.13 13.38 3.28
C SER A 46 -7.08 12.40 2.60
N VAL A 47 -7.93 11.73 3.39
CA VAL A 47 -8.94 10.80 2.91
C VAL A 47 -10.32 11.37 3.23
N LEU A 48 -11.16 11.53 2.20
CA LEU A 48 -12.50 12.13 2.31
C LEU A 48 -12.50 13.46 3.09
N GLY A 49 -11.49 14.31 2.86
CA GLY A 49 -11.35 15.60 3.55
C GLY A 49 -11.10 15.47 5.06
N GLY A 50 -10.37 14.45 5.48
CA GLY A 50 -10.02 14.19 6.88
C GLY A 50 -11.10 13.44 7.67
N ARG A 51 -12.20 13.02 7.04
CA ARG A 51 -13.25 12.23 7.71
C ARG A 51 -12.85 10.77 7.93
N ARG A 52 -11.83 10.29 7.22
CA ARG A 52 -11.22 8.99 7.39
C ARG A 52 -9.71 9.16 7.59
N PRO A 53 -9.07 8.28 8.36
CA PRO A 53 -7.62 8.35 8.53
C PRO A 53 -6.89 8.02 7.23
N ALA A 54 -5.84 8.76 6.95
CA ALA A 54 -4.90 8.39 5.91
C ALA A 54 -4.07 7.18 6.36
N ALA A 55 -3.69 6.31 5.43
CA ALA A 55 -2.92 5.11 5.70
C ALA A 55 -1.43 5.43 5.88
N ALA A 56 -0.85 4.83 6.91
CA ALA A 56 0.58 4.87 7.23
C ALA A 56 1.05 3.53 7.78
N ALA A 57 2.36 3.32 7.81
CA ALA A 57 2.99 2.21 8.52
C ALA A 57 4.13 2.71 9.42
N VAL A 58 4.46 1.94 10.45
CA VAL A 58 5.58 2.26 11.36
C VAL A 58 6.87 2.45 10.56
N GLY A 59 7.52 3.60 10.75
CA GLY A 59 8.76 3.97 10.07
C GLY A 59 8.62 4.37 8.60
N GLU A 60 7.40 4.42 8.03
CA GLU A 60 7.17 4.91 6.67
C GLU A 60 7.46 6.41 6.58
N ALA A 61 8.18 6.82 5.53
CA ALA A 61 8.37 8.21 5.18
C ALA A 61 7.08 8.76 4.54
N ILE A 62 6.41 9.66 5.24
CA ILE A 62 5.12 10.22 4.80
C ILE A 62 5.34 11.69 4.46
N PRO A 63 5.28 12.08 3.18
CA PRO A 63 5.31 13.48 2.80
C PRO A 63 3.98 14.14 3.21
N ILE A 64 4.07 15.15 4.05
CA ILE A 64 2.96 16.04 4.38
C ILE A 64 3.09 17.25 3.47
N ARG A 65 2.02 17.60 2.78
CA ARG A 65 1.96 18.74 1.87
C ARG A 65 0.77 19.64 2.19
N SER A 66 0.90 20.92 1.90
CA SER A 66 -0.21 21.85 1.95
C SER A 66 0.10 23.07 1.09
N THR A 67 -0.94 23.78 0.68
CA THR A 67 -0.84 25.13 0.11
C THR A 67 -1.08 26.12 1.23
N CYS A 68 -0.07 26.98 1.52
CA CYS A 68 -0.17 28.01 2.55
C CYS A 68 0.30 29.36 1.99
N PHE A 69 -0.52 30.37 2.09
CA PHE A 69 -0.20 31.70 1.52
C PHE A 69 -0.71 32.85 2.40
N ARG A 70 -0.21 34.05 2.09
CA ARG A 70 -0.64 35.29 2.70
C ARG A 70 -0.65 36.43 1.66
N GLU A 71 -1.31 37.51 2.00
CA GLU A 71 -1.22 38.76 1.24
C GLU A 71 0.14 39.47 1.42
N GLY A 72 0.55 40.25 0.43
CA GLY A 72 1.78 41.05 0.49
C GLY A 72 3.05 40.25 0.22
N HIS A 73 4.17 40.70 0.77
CA HIS A 73 5.51 40.14 0.50
C HIS A 73 6.24 39.66 1.75
N ASP A 74 5.57 39.66 2.90
CA ASP A 74 6.15 39.21 4.16
C ASP A 74 6.29 37.69 4.17
N ALA A 75 7.32 37.23 4.86
CA ALA A 75 7.58 35.79 4.99
C ALA A 75 6.51 35.06 5.81
N LEU A 76 6.18 33.85 5.37
CA LEU A 76 5.32 32.93 6.07
C LEU A 76 6.17 31.79 6.63
N GLY A 77 5.91 31.41 7.86
CA GLY A 77 6.44 30.20 8.45
C GLY A 77 5.39 29.09 8.46
N VAL A 78 5.77 27.88 8.06
CA VAL A 78 4.87 26.72 8.08
C VAL A 78 5.57 25.53 8.76
N GLN A 79 4.84 24.80 9.60
CA GLN A 79 5.34 23.55 10.19
C GLN A 79 4.24 22.50 10.30
N VAL A 80 4.65 21.24 10.26
CA VAL A 80 3.81 20.11 10.63
C VAL A 80 4.08 19.72 12.07
N VAL A 81 3.02 19.37 12.81
CA VAL A 81 3.09 18.81 14.15
C VAL A 81 2.49 17.42 14.11
N LEU A 82 3.32 16.39 14.17
CA LEU A 82 2.85 15.00 14.26
C LEU A 82 2.57 14.66 15.72
N ARG A 83 1.39 14.09 15.98
CA ARG A 83 0.93 13.71 17.33
C ARG A 83 0.71 12.24 17.47
N ARG A 84 1.12 11.69 18.60
CA ARG A 84 0.85 10.32 19.03
C ARG A 84 -0.64 10.10 19.35
N PRO A 85 -1.08 8.83 19.48
CA PRO A 85 -2.45 8.50 19.87
C PRO A 85 -2.91 9.13 21.20
N ASP A 86 -2.00 9.43 22.10
CA ASP A 86 -2.28 10.14 23.36
C ASP A 86 -2.41 11.67 23.22
N GLY A 87 -2.28 12.19 22.01
CA GLY A 87 -2.32 13.62 21.69
C GLY A 87 -1.00 14.36 21.91
N ALA A 88 0.03 13.72 22.48
CA ALA A 88 1.33 14.36 22.69
C ALA A 88 2.03 14.61 21.33
N ALA A 89 2.65 15.77 21.22
CA ALA A 89 3.47 16.07 20.03
C ALA A 89 4.68 15.14 19.99
N HIS A 90 4.79 14.34 18.94
CA HIS A 90 5.93 13.48 18.68
C HIS A 90 7.08 14.27 18.06
N VAL A 91 6.77 15.02 17.01
CA VAL A 91 7.75 15.86 16.29
C VAL A 91 7.09 17.12 15.75
N ARG A 92 7.88 18.18 15.66
CA ARG A 92 7.56 19.44 14.98
C ARG A 92 8.61 19.66 13.90
N LEU A 93 8.21 19.70 12.64
CA LEU A 93 9.12 19.88 11.52
C LEU A 93 8.74 21.10 10.73
N ARG A 94 9.73 21.97 10.48
CA ARG A 94 9.57 23.08 9.53
C ARG A 94 9.26 22.52 8.16
N MET A 95 8.22 23.02 7.51
CA MET A 95 7.94 22.72 6.12
C MET A 95 8.75 23.65 5.23
N VAL A 96 9.18 23.14 4.09
CA VAL A 96 9.91 23.92 3.07
C VAL A 96 9.00 24.18 1.86
N PRO A 97 9.18 25.32 1.15
CA PRO A 97 8.47 25.54 -0.10
C PRO A 97 8.79 24.46 -1.14
N THR A 98 7.80 24.05 -1.91
CA THR A 98 7.98 23.06 -3.00
C THR A 98 8.79 23.61 -4.18
N GLY A 99 8.90 24.94 -4.29
CA GLY A 99 9.65 25.61 -5.34
C GLY A 99 8.92 25.69 -6.69
N ASP A 100 7.66 25.26 -6.74
CA ASP A 100 6.82 25.30 -7.95
C ASP A 100 6.17 26.65 -8.23
N GLY A 101 6.30 27.60 -7.30
CA GLY A 101 5.69 28.93 -7.40
C GLY A 101 4.18 28.96 -7.13
N LEU A 102 3.63 27.88 -6.54
CA LEU A 102 2.20 27.71 -6.24
C LEU A 102 1.90 27.73 -4.73
N ASP A 103 2.77 28.34 -3.92
CA ASP A 103 2.65 28.41 -2.46
C ASP A 103 2.55 27.04 -1.78
N GLY A 104 3.09 26.00 -2.42
CA GLY A 104 3.17 24.64 -1.90
C GLY A 104 4.25 24.50 -0.82
N TRP A 105 3.95 23.76 0.24
CA TRP A 105 4.86 23.46 1.34
C TRP A 105 4.92 21.97 1.59
N THR A 106 6.08 21.44 1.98
CA THR A 106 6.27 20.01 2.23
C THR A 106 7.22 19.75 3.41
N ALA A 107 6.97 18.66 4.12
CA ALA A 107 7.89 18.04 5.07
C ALA A 107 7.61 16.53 5.13
N THR A 108 8.60 15.73 5.51
CA THR A 108 8.43 14.28 5.65
C THR A 108 8.41 13.90 7.12
N VAL A 109 7.37 13.17 7.55
CA VAL A 109 7.25 12.65 8.92
C VAL A 109 7.39 11.13 8.92
N ARG A 110 7.83 10.55 10.07
CA ARG A 110 7.95 9.09 10.26
C ARG A 110 7.33 8.73 11.61
N PRO A 111 6.15 8.13 11.66
CA PRO A 111 5.58 7.62 12.90
C PRO A 111 6.35 6.37 13.36
N ASP A 112 6.58 6.24 14.68
CA ASP A 112 7.41 5.20 15.28
C ASP A 112 6.62 4.09 16.00
N ALA A 113 5.30 4.20 16.10
CA ALA A 113 4.45 3.24 16.78
C ALA A 113 3.09 3.06 16.09
N LEU A 114 2.46 1.91 16.34
CA LEU A 114 1.09 1.61 15.92
C LEU A 114 0.08 2.58 16.54
N GLY A 115 -1.04 2.81 15.86
CA GLY A 115 -2.22 3.46 16.41
C GLY A 115 -2.78 4.60 15.58
N ASP A 116 -3.75 5.29 16.17
CA ASP A 116 -4.43 6.43 15.56
C ASP A 116 -3.67 7.72 15.89
N TRP A 117 -2.85 8.13 14.96
CA TRP A 117 -2.09 9.38 15.02
C TRP A 117 -2.87 10.51 14.38
N THR A 118 -2.41 11.73 14.62
CA THR A 118 -2.88 12.91 13.91
C THR A 118 -1.72 13.82 13.55
N PHE A 119 -1.94 14.70 12.58
CA PHE A 119 -1.03 15.81 12.34
C PHE A 119 -1.79 17.11 12.19
N ASP A 120 -1.15 18.20 12.60
CA ASP A 120 -1.62 19.57 12.38
C ASP A 120 -0.63 20.27 11.46
N ILE A 121 -1.14 21.22 10.69
CA ILE A 121 -0.31 22.18 9.96
C ILE A 121 -0.50 23.55 10.60
N GLU A 122 0.58 24.18 11.00
CA GLU A 122 0.59 25.49 11.62
C GLU A 122 1.30 26.46 10.69
N ALA A 123 0.62 27.56 10.35
CA ALA A 123 1.18 28.67 9.56
C ALA A 123 1.19 29.95 10.40
N TRP A 124 2.23 30.79 10.27
CA TRP A 124 2.37 32.02 11.03
C TRP A 124 3.14 33.09 10.26
N SER A 125 2.95 34.38 10.61
CA SER A 125 3.82 35.44 10.14
C SER A 125 5.22 35.24 10.71
N ASP A 126 6.22 35.23 9.84
CA ASP A 126 7.63 35.09 10.19
C ASP A 126 8.36 36.46 10.11
N PRO A 127 8.36 37.24 11.21
CA PRO A 127 8.97 38.56 11.22
C PRO A 127 10.49 38.51 10.99
N TRP A 128 11.14 37.43 11.44
CA TRP A 128 12.57 37.25 11.25
C TRP A 128 12.90 36.98 9.79
N GLY A 129 12.20 36.07 9.13
CA GLY A 129 12.37 35.79 7.69
C GLY A 129 12.06 37.02 6.84
N THR A 130 11.00 37.77 7.18
CA THR A 130 10.64 39.03 6.53
C THR A 130 11.78 40.05 6.64
N TRP A 131 12.32 40.26 7.85
CA TRP A 131 13.42 41.14 8.09
C TRP A 131 14.70 40.70 7.38
N GLN A 132 15.07 39.44 7.43
CA GLN A 132 16.27 38.92 6.76
C GLN A 132 16.23 39.19 5.26
N HIS A 133 15.11 38.94 4.61
CA HIS A 133 14.94 39.21 3.18
C HIS A 133 15.09 40.69 2.88
N ARG A 134 14.42 41.56 3.63
CA ARG A 134 14.44 43.01 3.44
C ARG A 134 15.82 43.60 3.75
N ALA A 135 16.43 43.22 4.88
CA ALA A 135 17.74 43.66 5.29
C ALA A 135 18.83 43.23 4.31
N GLY A 136 18.72 42.02 3.76
CA GLY A 136 19.63 41.48 2.74
C GLY A 136 19.64 42.29 1.43
N ILE A 137 18.57 43.02 1.15
CA ILE A 137 18.44 43.90 -0.03
C ILE A 137 18.81 45.37 0.31
N LYS A 138 18.21 45.92 1.36
CA LYS A 138 18.32 47.35 1.70
C LYS A 138 19.71 47.72 2.26
N ILE A 139 20.28 46.91 3.15
CA ILE A 139 21.57 47.22 3.78
C ILE A 139 22.70 47.34 2.75
N PRO A 140 22.89 46.37 1.81
CA PRO A 140 23.89 46.50 0.76
C PRO A 140 23.61 47.66 -0.18
N ALA A 141 22.35 48.05 -0.39
CA ALA A 141 21.97 49.20 -1.19
C ALA A 141 22.12 50.54 -0.46
N GLY A 142 22.53 50.56 0.80
CA GLY A 142 22.65 51.76 1.60
C GLY A 142 21.33 52.42 2.01
N ILE A 143 20.23 51.69 1.97
CA ILE A 143 18.88 52.19 2.26
C ILE A 143 18.50 51.82 3.69
N ASP A 144 18.06 52.76 4.48
CA ASP A 144 17.54 52.56 5.86
C ASP A 144 18.48 51.77 6.78
N VAL A 145 19.79 51.77 6.54
CA VAL A 145 20.78 50.86 7.14
C VAL A 145 20.68 50.78 8.64
N GLU A 146 20.62 51.92 9.33
CA GLU A 146 20.58 51.93 10.80
C GLU A 146 19.21 51.51 11.34
N LEU A 147 18.14 51.79 10.61
CA LEU A 147 16.79 51.34 10.96
C LEU A 147 16.68 49.81 10.83
N GLU A 148 17.17 49.24 9.73
CA GLU A 148 17.16 47.76 9.52
C GLU A 148 17.99 47.04 10.61
N PHE A 149 19.14 47.57 11.01
CA PHE A 149 19.92 47.03 12.09
C PHE A 149 19.22 47.10 13.45
N GLU A 150 18.52 48.20 13.74
CA GLU A 150 17.73 48.32 14.99
C GLU A 150 16.56 47.36 15.02
N GLU A 151 15.83 47.22 13.91
CA GLU A 151 14.72 46.28 13.80
C GLU A 151 15.19 44.84 13.98
N GLY A 152 16.28 44.41 13.32
CA GLY A 152 16.87 43.08 13.50
C GLY A 152 17.32 42.82 14.94
N ALA A 153 17.94 43.83 15.58
CA ALA A 153 18.34 43.69 16.99
C ALA A 153 17.14 43.49 17.92
N ARG A 154 16.04 44.21 17.70
CA ARG A 154 14.79 44.04 18.48
C ARG A 154 14.16 42.67 18.27
N LEU A 155 14.20 42.14 17.06
CA LEU A 155 13.72 40.78 16.78
C LEU A 155 14.55 39.72 17.53
N LEU A 156 15.89 39.82 17.55
CA LEU A 156 16.76 38.96 18.30
C LEU A 156 16.51 39.02 19.82
N GLU A 157 16.32 40.23 20.36
CA GLU A 157 15.97 40.45 21.76
C GLU A 157 14.61 39.82 22.09
N ARG A 158 13.63 39.97 21.20
CA ARG A 158 12.32 39.38 21.38
C ARG A 158 12.38 37.86 21.34
N ALA A 159 13.16 37.25 20.43
CA ALA A 159 13.41 35.82 20.41
C ALA A 159 14.08 35.34 21.69
N ALA A 160 15.07 36.09 22.20
CA ALA A 160 15.74 35.79 23.46
C ALA A 160 14.83 35.93 24.69
N ALA A 161 13.80 36.77 24.65
CA ALA A 161 12.85 37.02 25.72
C ALA A 161 11.59 36.16 25.68
N ALA A 162 11.38 35.35 24.63
CA ALA A 162 10.17 34.55 24.44
C ALA A 162 9.93 33.62 25.66
N ALA A 163 8.89 33.93 26.43
CA ALA A 163 8.52 33.19 27.62
C ALA A 163 7.95 31.81 27.23
N GLY A 164 8.41 30.75 27.88
CA GLY A 164 7.88 29.40 27.71
C GLY A 164 8.65 28.49 26.72
N MET A 165 9.71 28.99 26.09
CA MET A 165 10.63 28.15 25.33
C MET A 165 11.84 27.75 26.22
N PRO A 166 12.22 26.47 26.21
CA PRO A 166 13.43 26.03 26.89
C PRO A 166 14.67 26.42 26.05
N THR A 167 14.82 27.73 25.78
CA THR A 167 16.01 28.22 25.08
C THR A 167 17.18 28.08 26.05
N PRO A 168 18.20 27.26 25.73
CA PRO A 168 19.36 27.12 26.60
C PRO A 168 19.96 28.51 26.93
N PRO A 169 20.46 28.77 28.12
CA PRO A 169 21.03 30.06 28.51
C PRO A 169 22.07 30.57 27.49
N ALA A 170 22.90 29.66 26.95
CA ALA A 170 23.91 29.97 25.93
C ALA A 170 23.28 30.47 24.62
N SER A 171 22.17 29.87 24.16
CA SER A 171 21.46 30.28 22.97
C SER A 171 20.85 31.67 23.12
N ARG A 172 20.27 31.93 24.30
CA ARG A 172 19.71 33.24 24.62
C ARG A 172 20.81 34.31 24.62
N GLU A 173 21.97 34.01 25.21
CA GLU A 173 23.09 34.95 25.23
C GLU A 173 23.65 35.23 23.83
N LEU A 174 23.69 34.21 22.96
CA LEU A 174 24.10 34.35 21.57
C LEU A 174 23.17 35.30 20.80
N LEU A 175 21.84 35.13 20.92
CA LEU A 175 20.85 36.04 20.32
C LEU A 175 21.05 37.48 20.79
N LEU A 176 21.22 37.71 22.11
CA LEU A 176 21.45 39.04 22.67
C LEU A 176 22.79 39.63 22.23
N ALA A 177 23.85 38.81 22.10
CA ALA A 177 25.14 39.23 21.62
C ALA A 177 25.07 39.68 20.15
N ALA A 178 24.38 38.92 19.30
CA ALA A 178 24.13 39.29 17.91
C ALA A 178 23.35 40.61 17.80
N GLY A 179 22.29 40.78 18.62
CA GLY A 179 21.54 42.02 18.68
C GLY A 179 22.42 43.27 19.06
N ARG A 180 23.34 43.09 20.03
CA ARG A 180 24.32 44.14 20.36
C ARG A 180 25.27 44.44 19.18
N THR A 181 25.73 43.40 18.48
CA THR A 181 26.60 43.54 17.31
C THR A 181 25.92 44.33 16.18
N LEU A 182 24.64 44.05 15.89
CA LEU A 182 23.83 44.81 14.92
C LEU A 182 23.80 46.29 15.26
N ARG A 183 23.74 46.71 16.54
CA ARG A 183 23.69 48.10 16.97
C ARG A 183 25.06 48.78 17.06
N THR A 184 26.18 48.03 16.98
CA THR A 184 27.51 48.57 17.21
C THR A 184 28.01 49.35 15.98
N ARG A 185 27.70 50.65 15.87
CA ARG A 185 28.00 51.53 14.75
C ARG A 185 29.49 51.70 14.43
N THR A 186 30.37 51.36 15.37
CA THR A 186 31.82 51.36 15.15
C THR A 186 32.34 50.20 14.33
N LEU A 187 31.53 49.17 14.15
CA LEU A 187 31.86 48.03 13.30
C LEU A 187 31.46 48.28 11.85
N PRO A 188 32.23 47.78 10.86
CA PRO A 188 31.85 47.84 9.44
C PRO A 188 30.48 47.16 9.19
N VAL A 189 29.70 47.73 8.26
CA VAL A 189 28.38 47.24 7.89
C VAL A 189 28.34 45.75 7.57
N PRO A 190 29.30 45.17 6.78
CA PRO A 190 29.32 43.72 6.53
C PRO A 190 29.53 42.87 7.79
N VAL A 191 30.32 43.36 8.76
CA VAL A 191 30.56 42.65 10.03
C VAL A 191 29.29 42.64 10.90
N ARG A 192 28.58 43.75 10.92
CA ARG A 192 27.28 43.84 11.63
C ARG A 192 26.27 42.88 11.02
N LEU A 193 26.13 42.92 9.69
CA LEU A 193 25.19 42.09 8.99
C LEU A 193 25.50 40.57 9.16
N SER A 194 26.80 40.21 9.12
CA SER A 194 27.22 38.81 9.31
C SER A 194 26.81 38.18 10.67
N ALA A 195 26.60 39.02 11.69
CA ALA A 195 26.10 38.53 12.97
C ALA A 195 24.68 37.96 12.91
N SER A 196 23.84 38.43 11.95
CA SER A 196 22.50 37.89 11.75
C SER A 196 22.45 36.65 10.87
N THR A 197 23.52 36.37 10.12
CA THR A 197 23.65 35.23 9.23
C THR A 197 24.51 34.11 9.85
N ASP A 198 24.89 34.22 11.13
CA ASP A 198 25.59 33.16 11.85
C ASP A 198 24.73 31.87 11.84
N PRO A 199 25.28 30.72 11.36
CA PRO A 199 24.53 29.45 11.31
C PRO A 199 23.91 29.04 12.66
N ARG A 200 24.55 29.40 13.78
CA ARG A 200 24.06 29.13 15.13
C ARG A 200 22.79 29.93 15.44
N ILE A 201 22.71 31.18 14.99
CA ILE A 201 21.52 32.03 15.10
C ILE A 201 20.39 31.43 14.26
N ALA A 202 20.71 31.07 13.01
CA ALA A 202 19.74 30.41 12.12
C ALA A 202 19.16 29.15 12.75
N SER A 203 20.00 28.24 13.28
CA SER A 203 19.54 27.02 13.94
C SER A 203 18.67 27.28 15.16
N ILE A 204 19.00 28.32 15.98
CA ILE A 204 18.17 28.69 17.12
C ILE A 204 16.79 29.18 16.67
N LEU A 205 16.72 30.04 15.66
CA LEU A 205 15.47 30.62 15.17
C LEU A 205 14.65 29.64 14.30
N GLU A 206 15.29 28.64 13.74
CA GLU A 206 14.61 27.50 13.12
C GLU A 206 13.91 26.65 14.19
N MET A 207 14.61 26.33 15.26
CA MET A 207 14.05 25.53 16.37
C MET A 207 13.04 26.31 17.20
N TYR A 208 13.26 27.60 17.40
CA TYR A 208 12.44 28.50 18.22
C TYR A 208 12.08 29.77 17.43
N PRO A 209 11.23 29.69 16.37
CA PRO A 209 10.85 30.81 15.56
C PRO A 209 10.03 31.84 16.32
N ILE A 210 10.17 33.12 15.92
CA ILE A 210 9.22 34.15 16.31
C ILE A 210 7.93 33.91 15.53
N ARG A 211 6.83 33.66 16.21
CA ARG A 211 5.55 33.28 15.61
C ARG A 211 4.48 34.31 15.94
N GLU A 212 3.87 34.89 14.93
CA GLU A 212 2.76 35.83 15.05
C GLU A 212 1.54 35.30 14.28
N ASP A 213 0.35 35.56 14.82
CA ASP A 213 -0.93 35.28 14.17
C ASP A 213 -1.06 33.82 13.70
N VAL A 214 -0.73 32.85 14.57
CA VAL A 214 -0.72 31.44 14.20
C VAL A 214 -2.10 30.94 13.77
N THR A 215 -2.17 30.37 12.59
CA THR A 215 -3.32 29.59 12.11
C THR A 215 -2.99 28.11 12.16
N VAL A 216 -3.95 27.28 12.58
CA VAL A 216 -3.82 25.83 12.68
C VAL A 216 -4.88 25.17 11.81
N SER A 217 -4.47 24.20 10.99
CA SER A 217 -5.34 23.31 10.24
C SER A 217 -5.14 21.88 10.73
N GLY A 218 -6.20 21.25 11.17
CA GLY A 218 -6.18 19.88 11.73
C GLY A 218 -7.12 19.74 12.95
N PRO A 219 -7.07 18.61 13.66
CA PRO A 219 -6.18 17.47 13.44
C PRO A 219 -6.57 16.63 12.22
N TRP A 220 -5.58 16.28 11.39
CA TRP A 220 -5.74 15.39 10.24
C TRP A 220 -5.43 13.96 10.69
N PRO A 221 -6.37 13.00 10.56
CA PRO A 221 -6.20 11.66 11.09
C PRO A 221 -5.27 10.81 10.23
N LEU A 222 -4.42 10.02 10.90
CA LEU A 222 -3.44 9.12 10.31
C LEU A 222 -3.47 7.77 11.03
N ARG A 223 -3.85 6.69 10.36
CA ARG A 223 -3.81 5.33 10.91
C ARG A 223 -2.45 4.70 10.62
N VAL A 224 -1.68 4.46 11.68
CA VAL A 224 -0.35 3.83 11.59
C VAL A 224 -0.48 2.34 11.86
N GLU A 225 -0.25 1.54 10.82
CA GLU A 225 -0.27 0.09 10.84
C GLU A 225 1.13 -0.48 11.09
N ARG A 226 1.22 -1.78 11.42
CA ARG A 226 2.51 -2.46 11.47
C ARG A 226 3.19 -2.49 10.10
N ARG A 227 4.54 -2.61 10.08
CA ARG A 227 5.33 -2.55 8.84
C ARG A 227 4.84 -3.52 7.75
N ARG A 228 4.30 -4.68 8.12
CA ARG A 228 3.76 -5.69 7.20
C ARG A 228 2.57 -5.17 6.36
N ALA A 229 1.85 -4.16 6.80
CA ALA A 229 0.82 -3.51 5.99
C ALA A 229 1.40 -2.83 4.73
N LEU A 230 2.66 -2.39 4.78
CA LEU A 230 3.35 -1.73 3.68
C LEU A 230 4.29 -2.68 2.92
N VAL A 231 5.05 -3.51 3.64
CA VAL A 231 6.16 -4.30 3.07
C VAL A 231 5.91 -5.78 3.22
N GLY A 232 5.98 -6.53 2.10
CA GLY A 232 5.88 -7.98 2.15
C GLY A 232 6.12 -8.65 0.80
N SER A 233 6.59 -9.88 0.85
CA SER A 233 6.71 -10.78 -0.29
C SER A 233 5.81 -11.97 -0.01
N TRP A 234 4.79 -12.17 -0.85
CA TRP A 234 3.73 -13.15 -0.63
C TRP A 234 3.90 -14.38 -1.53
N TYR A 235 3.67 -15.55 -0.96
CA TYR A 235 3.68 -16.82 -1.69
C TYR A 235 2.36 -17.55 -1.44
N GLU A 236 1.56 -17.66 -2.49
CA GLU A 236 0.29 -18.41 -2.45
C GLU A 236 0.53 -19.85 -2.86
N PHE A 237 0.01 -20.82 -2.08
CA PHE A 237 0.04 -22.22 -2.45
C PHE A 237 -1.07 -23.04 -1.78
N PHE A 238 -1.38 -24.19 -2.36
CA PHE A 238 -2.42 -25.10 -1.89
C PHE A 238 -1.79 -26.22 -1.07
N PRO A 239 -1.96 -26.27 0.27
CA PRO A 239 -1.44 -27.36 1.08
C PRO A 239 -1.90 -28.75 0.60
N ARG A 240 -3.12 -28.83 0.04
CA ARG A 240 -3.69 -30.07 -0.49
C ARG A 240 -2.95 -30.65 -1.71
N SER A 241 -2.14 -29.87 -2.40
CA SER A 241 -1.32 -30.34 -3.52
C SER A 241 0.03 -30.89 -3.09
N GLU A 242 0.55 -30.47 -1.95
CA GLU A 242 1.87 -30.88 -1.47
C GLU A 242 1.80 -32.28 -0.85
N GLY A 243 2.46 -33.23 -1.51
CA GLY A 243 2.39 -34.65 -1.15
C GLY A 243 1.13 -35.38 -1.66
N SER A 244 0.35 -34.73 -2.51
CA SER A 244 -0.80 -35.34 -3.17
C SER A 244 -0.41 -36.39 -4.22
N THR A 245 -1.37 -37.27 -4.56
CA THR A 245 -1.24 -38.22 -5.67
C THR A 245 -2.41 -38.06 -6.64
N LEU A 246 -2.19 -38.41 -7.92
CA LEU A 246 -3.23 -38.33 -8.95
C LEU A 246 -3.88 -39.69 -9.25
N ASN A 247 -3.18 -40.80 -9.02
CA ASN A 247 -3.66 -42.16 -9.30
C ASN A 247 -3.29 -43.13 -8.14
N PRO A 248 -4.20 -43.46 -7.23
CA PRO A 248 -5.52 -42.84 -7.06
C PRO A 248 -5.40 -41.40 -6.53
N PRO A 249 -6.38 -40.52 -6.80
CA PRO A 249 -6.36 -39.16 -6.29
C PRO A 249 -6.42 -39.16 -4.74
N ARG A 250 -5.45 -38.45 -4.13
CA ARG A 250 -5.38 -38.27 -2.66
C ARG A 250 -4.86 -36.88 -2.37
N SER A 251 -5.48 -36.24 -1.39
CA SER A 251 -5.06 -34.94 -0.88
C SER A 251 -3.69 -35.00 -0.20
N GLY A 252 -2.90 -33.96 -0.35
CA GLY A 252 -1.89 -33.61 0.64
C GLY A 252 -2.54 -33.13 1.94
N THR A 253 -1.74 -33.01 2.99
CA THR A 253 -2.12 -32.60 4.35
C THR A 253 -1.28 -31.42 4.81
N PHE A 254 -1.63 -30.75 5.90
CA PHE A 254 -0.76 -29.76 6.53
C PHE A 254 0.63 -30.35 6.86
N ALA A 255 0.66 -31.59 7.31
CA ALA A 255 1.93 -32.28 7.62
C ALA A 255 2.78 -32.51 6.37
N SER A 256 2.19 -32.93 5.24
CA SER A 256 2.93 -33.10 3.98
C SER A 256 3.32 -31.80 3.30
N ALA A 257 2.60 -30.70 3.59
CA ALA A 257 2.92 -29.35 3.07
C ALA A 257 4.03 -28.66 3.88
N THR A 258 4.21 -29.00 5.17
CA THR A 258 5.20 -28.37 6.04
C THR A 258 6.63 -28.37 5.47
N PRO A 259 7.16 -29.44 4.85
CA PRO A 259 8.51 -29.42 4.28
C PRO A 259 8.71 -28.36 3.18
N ARG A 260 7.65 -27.94 2.45
CA ARG A 260 7.72 -26.91 1.44
C ARG A 260 8.06 -25.53 2.01
N LEU A 261 7.68 -25.27 3.27
CA LEU A 261 7.88 -23.98 3.94
C LEU A 261 9.35 -23.56 3.98
N ALA A 262 10.27 -24.52 4.18
CA ALA A 262 11.71 -24.22 4.20
C ALA A 262 12.21 -23.65 2.87
N ALA A 263 11.72 -24.16 1.74
CA ALA A 263 12.10 -23.66 0.42
C ALA A 263 11.46 -22.28 0.13
N ILE A 264 10.22 -22.06 0.59
CA ILE A 264 9.54 -20.76 0.47
C ILE A 264 10.32 -19.70 1.29
N ALA A 265 10.68 -20.01 2.53
CA ALA A 265 11.49 -19.14 3.39
C ALA A 265 12.88 -18.87 2.79
N ALA A 266 13.53 -19.88 2.20
CA ALA A 266 14.84 -19.74 1.54
C ALA A 266 14.79 -18.82 0.32
N MET A 267 13.65 -18.74 -0.38
CA MET A 267 13.44 -17.74 -1.43
C MET A 267 13.18 -16.32 -0.87
N GLY A 268 13.07 -16.16 0.45
CA GLY A 268 12.90 -14.87 1.11
C GLY A 268 11.48 -14.35 1.13
N PHE A 269 10.46 -15.19 1.00
CA PHE A 269 9.08 -14.77 1.19
C PHE A 269 8.77 -14.53 2.66
N ASP A 270 7.84 -13.61 2.92
CA ASP A 270 7.46 -13.17 4.26
C ASP A 270 6.09 -13.68 4.67
N VAL A 271 5.20 -13.88 3.71
CA VAL A 271 3.80 -14.28 3.93
C VAL A 271 3.49 -15.50 3.08
N VAL A 272 2.97 -16.53 3.75
CA VAL A 272 2.42 -17.74 3.12
C VAL A 272 0.91 -17.59 3.07
N TYR A 273 0.37 -17.37 1.87
CA TYR A 273 -1.08 -17.31 1.67
C TYR A 273 -1.61 -18.69 1.28
N VAL A 274 -2.61 -19.14 2.02
CA VAL A 274 -3.31 -20.40 1.76
C VAL A 274 -4.78 -20.15 1.41
N PRO A 275 -5.31 -20.79 0.35
CA PRO A 275 -6.73 -20.79 0.02
C PRO A 275 -7.58 -21.33 1.18
N PRO A 276 -8.93 -21.25 1.11
CA PRO A 276 -9.78 -21.76 2.18
C PRO A 276 -9.42 -23.20 2.55
N VAL A 277 -9.25 -23.44 3.85
CA VAL A 277 -8.88 -24.77 4.44
C VAL A 277 -10.09 -25.52 4.95
N HIS A 278 -11.28 -25.02 4.69
CA HIS A 278 -12.56 -25.50 5.22
C HIS A 278 -13.08 -26.74 4.50
N PRO A 279 -14.03 -27.49 5.08
CA PRO A 279 -14.75 -28.55 4.38
C PRO A 279 -15.35 -28.03 3.07
N ILE A 280 -15.26 -28.83 2.01
CA ILE A 280 -15.71 -28.49 0.67
C ILE A 280 -17.06 -29.17 0.40
N GLY A 281 -18.03 -28.42 -0.15
CA GLY A 281 -19.36 -28.91 -0.50
C GLY A 281 -19.34 -30.12 -1.44
N THR A 282 -20.36 -30.95 -1.34
CA THR A 282 -20.54 -32.14 -2.18
C THR A 282 -21.61 -31.92 -3.25
N ILE A 283 -22.60 -31.06 -2.96
CA ILE A 283 -23.70 -30.73 -3.89
C ILE A 283 -23.16 -29.78 -4.97
N ASN A 284 -23.42 -30.10 -6.23
CA ASN A 284 -22.93 -29.38 -7.40
C ASN A 284 -21.40 -29.21 -7.45
N ARG A 285 -20.66 -30.09 -6.74
CA ARG A 285 -19.20 -30.08 -6.75
C ARG A 285 -18.67 -30.09 -8.17
N LYS A 286 -17.66 -29.28 -8.45
CA LYS A 286 -16.99 -29.23 -9.73
C LYS A 286 -15.82 -30.20 -9.80
N GLY A 287 -15.66 -30.84 -10.96
CA GLY A 287 -14.51 -31.67 -11.28
C GLY A 287 -13.39 -30.90 -11.98
N PRO A 288 -12.35 -31.60 -12.48
CA PRO A 288 -11.20 -31.01 -13.15
C PRO A 288 -11.59 -29.97 -14.21
N ASN A 289 -10.84 -28.86 -14.24
CA ASN A 289 -11.09 -27.73 -15.14
C ASN A 289 -12.53 -27.15 -15.04
N GLY A 290 -13.16 -27.28 -13.88
CA GLY A 290 -14.49 -26.72 -13.62
C GLY A 290 -15.66 -27.48 -14.24
N THR A 291 -15.46 -28.74 -14.66
CA THR A 291 -16.54 -29.56 -15.21
C THR A 291 -17.68 -29.75 -14.21
N LEU A 292 -18.93 -29.75 -14.71
CA LEU A 292 -20.13 -30.00 -13.90
C LEU A 292 -20.39 -31.49 -13.63
N SER A 293 -19.53 -32.36 -14.13
CA SER A 293 -19.63 -33.83 -13.97
C SER A 293 -18.40 -34.33 -13.22
N PRO A 294 -18.33 -34.14 -11.90
CA PRO A 294 -17.21 -34.63 -11.09
C PRO A 294 -17.16 -36.15 -11.06
N ARG A 295 -15.96 -36.68 -10.92
CA ARG A 295 -15.72 -38.12 -10.66
C ARG A 295 -15.60 -38.36 -9.16
N PRO A 296 -15.84 -39.61 -8.70
CA PRO A 296 -15.51 -39.96 -7.34
C PRO A 296 -14.04 -39.70 -7.04
N GLY A 297 -13.76 -38.94 -5.96
CA GLY A 297 -12.41 -38.53 -5.58
C GLY A 297 -11.96 -37.19 -6.12
N ASP A 298 -12.75 -36.49 -6.94
CA ASP A 298 -12.45 -35.10 -7.33
C ASP A 298 -12.60 -34.17 -6.12
N PRO A 299 -11.59 -33.32 -5.82
CA PRO A 299 -11.56 -32.55 -4.57
C PRO A 299 -12.56 -31.39 -4.52
N GLY A 300 -13.02 -30.89 -5.67
CA GLY A 300 -13.85 -29.69 -5.73
C GLY A 300 -13.07 -28.40 -5.48
N SER A 301 -13.81 -27.28 -5.43
CA SER A 301 -13.25 -25.95 -5.18
C SER A 301 -13.15 -25.64 -3.68
N PRO A 302 -12.00 -25.19 -3.17
CA PRO A 302 -11.88 -24.75 -1.77
C PRO A 302 -12.81 -23.59 -1.42
N TRP A 303 -13.20 -22.77 -2.41
CA TRP A 303 -14.13 -21.66 -2.23
C TRP A 303 -15.62 -22.08 -2.16
N ALA A 304 -15.93 -23.34 -2.45
CA ALA A 304 -17.25 -23.93 -2.19
C ALA A 304 -17.28 -24.45 -0.74
N ILE A 305 -17.30 -23.54 0.22
CA ILE A 305 -17.10 -23.81 1.64
C ILE A 305 -18.33 -24.44 2.27
N GLY A 306 -18.11 -25.50 3.04
CA GLY A 306 -19.07 -26.13 3.91
C GLY A 306 -19.62 -27.44 3.39
N SER A 307 -19.77 -28.40 4.31
CA SER A 307 -20.37 -29.71 4.11
C SER A 307 -20.90 -30.21 5.45
N LYS A 308 -21.34 -31.48 5.49
CA LYS A 308 -21.66 -32.15 6.77
C LYS A 308 -20.53 -32.18 7.79
N ASP A 309 -19.29 -31.94 7.36
CA ASP A 309 -18.09 -31.97 8.20
C ASP A 309 -17.76 -30.57 8.81
N GLY A 310 -18.60 -29.56 8.54
CA GLY A 310 -18.50 -28.21 9.11
C GLY A 310 -18.49 -27.09 8.09
N GLY A 311 -18.36 -25.87 8.57
CA GLY A 311 -18.36 -24.62 7.80
C GLY A 311 -17.04 -23.85 7.88
N HIS A 312 -17.17 -22.54 8.02
CA HIS A 312 -16.05 -21.58 7.99
C HIS A 312 -15.12 -21.65 9.21
N ASP A 313 -15.49 -22.36 10.28
CA ASP A 313 -14.71 -22.56 11.49
C ASP A 313 -14.18 -24.01 11.63
N ALA A 314 -14.22 -24.77 10.54
CA ALA A 314 -13.74 -26.15 10.50
C ALA A 314 -12.61 -26.33 9.49
N VAL A 315 -11.75 -27.31 9.75
CA VAL A 315 -10.69 -27.76 8.83
C VAL A 315 -11.21 -28.91 7.97
N HIS A 316 -10.90 -28.91 6.68
CA HIS A 316 -11.21 -30.02 5.77
C HIS A 316 -10.57 -31.32 6.28
N PRO A 317 -11.34 -32.44 6.47
CA PRO A 317 -10.82 -33.65 7.05
C PRO A 317 -9.58 -34.23 6.35
N GLU A 318 -9.48 -34.10 5.04
CA GLU A 318 -8.32 -34.57 4.28
C GLU A 318 -7.06 -33.72 4.49
N LEU A 319 -7.17 -32.46 4.96
CA LEU A 319 -6.01 -31.65 5.33
C LEU A 319 -5.47 -32.00 6.71
N GLY A 320 -6.34 -32.52 7.59
CA GLY A 320 -6.04 -32.83 8.97
C GLY A 320 -7.06 -32.28 9.96
N THR A 321 -6.62 -32.05 11.17
CA THR A 321 -7.40 -31.48 12.27
C THR A 321 -7.01 -30.01 12.51
N ILE A 322 -7.77 -29.32 13.38
CA ILE A 322 -7.40 -27.96 13.82
C ILE A 322 -6.02 -27.95 14.53
N ALA A 323 -5.67 -29.00 15.27
CA ALA A 323 -4.35 -29.13 15.87
C ALA A 323 -3.23 -29.34 14.83
N ASP A 324 -3.53 -29.92 13.66
CA ASP A 324 -2.60 -29.98 12.53
C ASP A 324 -2.41 -28.61 11.89
N PHE A 325 -3.49 -27.84 11.78
CA PHE A 325 -3.43 -26.44 11.35
C PHE A 325 -2.57 -25.61 12.30
N ASP A 326 -2.78 -25.71 13.63
CA ASP A 326 -1.97 -24.99 14.62
C ASP A 326 -0.48 -25.33 14.49
N ARG A 327 -0.14 -26.61 14.25
CA ARG A 327 1.26 -27.02 13.99
C ARG A 327 1.81 -26.44 12.70
N PHE A 328 0.98 -26.35 11.67
CA PHE A 328 1.36 -25.76 10.40
C PHE A 328 1.61 -24.25 10.53
N VAL A 329 0.76 -23.50 11.24
CA VAL A 329 0.95 -22.10 11.58
C VAL A 329 2.24 -21.91 12.39
N ALA A 330 2.47 -22.76 13.40
CA ALA A 330 3.70 -22.73 14.18
C ALA A 330 4.96 -22.96 13.33
N ALA A 331 4.89 -23.86 12.34
CA ALA A 331 5.99 -24.11 11.41
C ALA A 331 6.26 -22.90 10.50
N ILE A 332 5.21 -22.23 9.97
CA ILE A 332 5.34 -21.00 9.20
C ILE A 332 6.05 -19.92 10.04
N THR A 333 5.58 -19.72 11.28
CA THR A 333 6.16 -18.75 12.22
C THR A 333 7.61 -19.10 12.58
N GLY A 334 7.90 -20.41 12.74
CA GLY A 334 9.25 -20.92 13.00
C GLY A 334 10.26 -20.61 11.89
N HIS A 335 9.78 -20.38 10.66
CA HIS A 335 10.59 -19.90 9.54
C HIS A 335 10.64 -18.37 9.41
N GLY A 336 10.07 -17.62 10.35
CA GLY A 336 10.01 -16.15 10.32
C GLY A 336 8.98 -15.59 9.34
N MET A 337 8.05 -16.42 8.87
CA MET A 337 6.95 -16.03 7.97
C MET A 337 5.63 -15.91 8.75
N GLU A 338 4.63 -15.31 8.10
CA GLU A 338 3.26 -15.20 8.61
C GLU A 338 2.28 -15.93 7.69
N ILE A 339 1.24 -16.52 8.27
CA ILE A 339 0.15 -17.09 7.48
C ILE A 339 -0.85 -16.00 7.09
N ALA A 340 -1.28 -15.99 5.83
CA ALA A 340 -2.49 -15.33 5.38
C ALA A 340 -3.53 -16.41 5.05
N LEU A 341 -4.70 -16.34 5.69
CA LEU A 341 -5.82 -17.24 5.44
C LEU A 341 -6.86 -16.56 4.55
N ASP A 342 -7.42 -17.32 3.61
CA ASP A 342 -8.53 -16.83 2.79
C ASP A 342 -9.82 -16.69 3.61
N LEU A 343 -10.47 -15.56 3.51
CA LEU A 343 -11.79 -15.27 4.05
C LEU A 343 -12.78 -15.13 2.90
N ALA A 344 -13.42 -16.23 2.53
CA ALA A 344 -14.42 -16.25 1.46
C ALA A 344 -15.82 -16.37 2.05
N LEU A 345 -16.55 -15.24 2.09
CA LEU A 345 -17.90 -15.17 2.67
C LEU A 345 -18.95 -15.63 1.66
N GLN A 346 -19.03 -16.96 1.51
CA GLN A 346 -19.97 -17.68 0.63
C GLN A 346 -20.08 -19.13 1.10
N ALA A 347 -21.16 -19.81 0.79
CA ALA A 347 -21.44 -21.16 1.27
C ALA A 347 -21.70 -22.13 0.13
N ALA A 348 -21.25 -23.39 0.29
CA ALA A 348 -21.74 -24.47 -0.57
C ALA A 348 -23.21 -24.80 -0.28
N PRO A 349 -23.95 -25.45 -1.21
CA PRO A 349 -25.35 -25.80 -1.00
C PRO A 349 -25.61 -26.70 0.22
N ASP A 350 -24.62 -27.46 0.65
CA ASP A 350 -24.67 -28.35 1.82
C ASP A 350 -23.92 -27.78 3.05
N HIS A 351 -23.65 -26.46 3.08
CA HIS A 351 -23.14 -25.77 4.26
C HIS A 351 -24.15 -25.82 5.42
N PRO A 352 -23.74 -26.00 6.69
CA PRO A 352 -24.64 -25.99 7.84
C PRO A 352 -25.58 -24.76 7.88
N TRP A 353 -25.06 -23.55 7.55
CA TRP A 353 -25.86 -22.32 7.52
C TRP A 353 -27.06 -22.37 6.57
N VAL A 354 -27.02 -23.17 5.51
CA VAL A 354 -28.15 -23.29 4.56
C VAL A 354 -29.38 -23.88 5.25
N ILE A 355 -29.17 -24.73 6.27
CA ILE A 355 -30.24 -25.37 7.06
C ILE A 355 -30.55 -24.54 8.32
N GLU A 356 -29.51 -24.07 9.01
CA GLU A 356 -29.62 -23.41 10.31
C GLU A 356 -30.06 -21.94 10.19
N HIS A 357 -29.65 -21.27 9.09
CA HIS A 357 -29.86 -19.84 8.82
C HIS A 357 -30.26 -19.60 7.36
N PRO A 358 -31.40 -20.16 6.91
CA PRO A 358 -31.85 -19.96 5.51
C PRO A 358 -32.08 -18.49 5.16
N GLU A 359 -32.34 -17.63 6.16
CA GLU A 359 -32.46 -16.18 6.02
C GLU A 359 -31.18 -15.50 5.52
N TRP A 360 -30.02 -16.12 5.68
CA TRP A 360 -28.76 -15.56 5.19
C TRP A 360 -28.55 -15.73 3.68
N PHE A 361 -29.53 -16.29 2.99
CA PHE A 361 -29.46 -16.54 1.55
C PHE A 361 -30.64 -15.91 0.81
N THR A 362 -30.43 -15.65 -0.49
CA THR A 362 -31.49 -15.12 -1.35
C THR A 362 -32.32 -16.25 -1.95
N THR A 363 -33.60 -16.31 -1.63
CA THR A 363 -34.55 -17.28 -2.21
C THR A 363 -35.13 -16.71 -3.51
N ARG A 364 -35.14 -17.52 -4.57
CA ARG A 364 -35.76 -17.21 -5.85
C ARG A 364 -37.26 -17.44 -5.82
N ALA A 365 -37.97 -16.97 -6.86
CA ALA A 365 -39.40 -17.12 -6.98
C ALA A 365 -39.90 -18.60 -7.05
N ASP A 366 -39.04 -19.51 -7.45
CA ASP A 366 -39.30 -20.95 -7.48
C ASP A 366 -38.98 -21.66 -6.16
N GLY A 367 -38.56 -20.93 -5.13
CA GLY A 367 -38.18 -21.45 -3.82
C GLY A 367 -36.75 -21.98 -3.73
N THR A 368 -35.98 -21.94 -4.81
CA THR A 368 -34.56 -22.33 -4.77
C THR A 368 -33.70 -21.18 -4.23
N ILE A 369 -32.54 -21.50 -3.64
CA ILE A 369 -31.54 -20.51 -3.26
C ILE A 369 -30.76 -20.07 -4.50
N ALA A 370 -30.51 -18.76 -4.60
CA ALA A 370 -29.71 -18.19 -5.68
C ALA A 370 -28.25 -18.64 -5.52
N TYR A 371 -27.66 -19.24 -6.57
CA TYR A 371 -26.23 -19.48 -6.64
C TYR A 371 -25.48 -18.27 -7.20
N ALA A 372 -24.16 -18.20 -6.97
CA ALA A 372 -23.33 -17.14 -7.48
C ALA A 372 -23.24 -17.19 -9.01
N GLU A 373 -23.44 -16.05 -9.67
CA GLU A 373 -23.27 -15.93 -11.10
C GLU A 373 -22.75 -14.53 -11.50
N ASN A 374 -21.93 -14.55 -12.55
CA ASN A 374 -21.51 -13.35 -13.29
C ASN A 374 -21.69 -13.69 -14.77
N PRO A 375 -22.88 -13.47 -15.32
CA PRO A 375 -23.22 -13.98 -16.65
C PRO A 375 -22.18 -13.65 -17.73
N PRO A 376 -21.79 -14.63 -18.56
CA PRO A 376 -22.37 -15.99 -18.66
C PRO A 376 -21.80 -17.03 -17.66
N LYS A 377 -20.85 -16.66 -16.76
CA LYS A 377 -20.26 -17.58 -15.77
C LYS A 377 -21.28 -17.91 -14.69
N LYS A 378 -21.34 -19.19 -14.30
CA LYS A 378 -22.20 -19.72 -13.23
C LYS A 378 -21.39 -20.56 -12.25
N TYR A 379 -21.65 -20.35 -10.96
CA TYR A 379 -20.96 -21.04 -9.86
C TYR A 379 -22.02 -21.76 -9.01
N GLN A 380 -22.56 -22.86 -9.55
CA GLN A 380 -23.67 -23.58 -8.92
C GLN A 380 -23.29 -24.23 -7.58
N ASP A 381 -22.01 -24.40 -7.32
CA ASP A 381 -21.41 -24.89 -6.10
C ASP A 381 -21.29 -23.81 -5.00
N ILE A 382 -21.75 -22.58 -5.23
CA ILE A 382 -21.58 -21.44 -4.32
C ILE A 382 -22.90 -20.67 -4.18
N TYR A 383 -23.35 -20.48 -2.93
CA TYR A 383 -24.44 -19.57 -2.55
C TYR A 383 -23.87 -18.30 -1.92
N PRO A 384 -24.09 -17.11 -2.51
CA PRO A 384 -23.73 -15.83 -1.90
C PRO A 384 -24.51 -15.58 -0.62
N LEU A 385 -23.86 -14.97 0.38
CA LEU A 385 -24.52 -14.51 1.60
C LEU A 385 -25.26 -13.20 1.36
N ASN A 386 -26.47 -13.09 1.93
CA ASN A 386 -27.32 -11.90 1.86
C ASN A 386 -27.36 -11.20 3.21
N PHE A 387 -26.66 -10.09 3.31
CA PHE A 387 -26.57 -9.27 4.53
C PHE A 387 -27.81 -8.39 4.78
N ASP A 388 -28.74 -8.29 3.83
CA ASP A 388 -29.92 -7.42 3.97
C ASP A 388 -31.06 -8.10 4.76
N ASN A 389 -31.08 -9.43 4.79
CA ASN A 389 -32.16 -10.17 5.47
C ASN A 389 -31.96 -10.24 6.99
N ASP A 390 -30.72 -10.46 7.44
CA ASP A 390 -30.32 -10.49 8.85
C ASP A 390 -28.94 -9.86 9.01
N PRO A 391 -28.83 -8.53 8.95
CA PRO A 391 -27.56 -7.84 8.98
C PRO A 391 -26.79 -8.04 10.30
N GLU A 392 -27.49 -8.13 11.43
CA GLU A 392 -26.83 -8.25 12.74
C GLU A 392 -26.37 -9.70 13.02
N GLY A 393 -27.22 -10.69 12.75
CA GLY A 393 -26.86 -12.09 12.97
C GLY A 393 -25.73 -12.55 12.05
N LEU A 394 -25.83 -12.25 10.76
CA LEU A 394 -24.78 -12.61 9.81
C LEU A 394 -23.47 -11.87 10.08
N TYR A 395 -23.54 -10.58 10.45
CA TYR A 395 -22.34 -9.83 10.84
C TYR A 395 -21.65 -10.45 12.07
N ALA A 396 -22.44 -10.76 13.11
CA ALA A 396 -21.89 -11.35 14.33
C ALA A 396 -21.20 -12.69 14.06
N GLU A 397 -21.75 -13.52 13.17
CA GLU A 397 -21.14 -14.77 12.77
C GLU A 397 -19.85 -14.57 11.97
N VAL A 398 -19.82 -13.61 11.03
CA VAL A 398 -18.59 -13.26 10.30
C VAL A 398 -17.48 -12.82 11.27
N GLU A 399 -17.80 -11.96 12.23
CA GLU A 399 -16.82 -11.52 13.23
C GLU A 399 -16.35 -12.70 14.10
N ARG A 400 -17.26 -13.59 14.52
CA ARG A 400 -16.93 -14.80 15.27
C ARG A 400 -15.95 -15.68 14.51
N VAL A 401 -16.19 -15.92 13.22
CA VAL A 401 -15.32 -16.73 12.35
C VAL A 401 -13.92 -16.09 12.24
N VAL A 402 -13.83 -14.81 12.02
CA VAL A 402 -12.53 -14.11 11.98
C VAL A 402 -11.79 -14.27 13.30
N ARG A 403 -12.46 -14.02 14.45
CA ARG A 403 -11.85 -14.16 15.78
C ARG A 403 -11.47 -15.61 16.10
N PHE A 404 -12.23 -16.58 15.61
CA PHE A 404 -11.87 -18.00 15.73
C PHE A 404 -10.51 -18.28 15.08
N TRP A 405 -10.29 -17.87 13.84
CA TRP A 405 -9.01 -18.09 13.17
C TRP A 405 -7.88 -17.22 13.77
N MET A 406 -8.20 -16.05 14.29
CA MET A 406 -7.24 -15.25 15.07
C MET A 406 -6.76 -16.02 16.31
N SER A 407 -7.64 -16.76 16.99
CA SER A 407 -7.29 -17.58 18.16
C SER A 407 -6.36 -18.75 17.79
N HIS A 408 -6.33 -19.16 16.52
CA HIS A 408 -5.42 -20.14 15.95
C HIS A 408 -4.19 -19.52 15.25
N GLY A 409 -3.86 -18.27 15.57
CA GLY A 409 -2.63 -17.59 15.16
C GLY A 409 -2.68 -16.89 13.81
N VAL A 410 -3.83 -16.83 13.16
CA VAL A 410 -3.99 -16.05 11.91
C VAL A 410 -4.04 -14.56 12.22
N ARG A 411 -3.14 -13.78 11.61
CA ARG A 411 -3.06 -12.31 11.74
C ARG A 411 -3.20 -11.58 10.42
N ILE A 412 -3.34 -12.31 9.32
CA ILE A 412 -3.55 -11.76 7.98
C ILE A 412 -4.67 -12.54 7.31
N PHE A 413 -5.63 -11.82 6.75
CA PHE A 413 -6.73 -12.38 5.97
C PHE A 413 -6.68 -11.83 4.54
N ARG A 414 -6.67 -12.72 3.55
CA ARG A 414 -6.99 -12.36 2.18
C ARG A 414 -8.50 -12.53 2.01
N VAL A 415 -9.18 -11.47 1.64
CA VAL A 415 -10.64 -11.46 1.53
C VAL A 415 -11.06 -11.65 0.09
N ASP A 416 -11.77 -12.75 -0.14
CA ASP A 416 -12.30 -13.13 -1.45
C ASP A 416 -13.45 -12.22 -1.86
N ASN A 417 -13.33 -11.57 -3.02
CA ASN A 417 -14.38 -10.74 -3.64
C ASN A 417 -15.12 -9.80 -2.64
N PRO A 418 -14.43 -8.95 -1.85
CA PRO A 418 -15.08 -8.10 -0.86
C PRO A 418 -16.06 -7.09 -1.47
N HIS A 419 -15.89 -6.76 -2.73
CA HIS A 419 -16.78 -5.85 -3.48
C HIS A 419 -18.17 -6.43 -3.77
N THR A 420 -18.39 -7.71 -3.49
CA THR A 420 -19.69 -8.38 -3.60
C THR A 420 -20.49 -8.37 -2.29
N LYS A 421 -19.94 -7.76 -1.24
CA LYS A 421 -20.58 -7.60 0.07
C LYS A 421 -20.76 -6.10 0.36
N PRO A 422 -21.73 -5.73 1.23
CA PRO A 422 -21.94 -4.32 1.60
C PRO A 422 -20.68 -3.74 2.25
N VAL A 423 -20.30 -2.53 1.86
CA VAL A 423 -19.10 -1.85 2.37
C VAL A 423 -19.14 -1.64 3.89
N TRP A 424 -20.33 -1.42 4.46
CA TRP A 424 -20.50 -1.24 5.91
C TRP A 424 -20.08 -2.45 6.73
N VAL A 425 -20.17 -3.67 6.18
CA VAL A 425 -19.71 -4.90 6.84
C VAL A 425 -18.22 -4.83 7.15
N TRP A 426 -17.43 -4.39 6.15
CA TRP A 426 -16.00 -4.24 6.29
C TRP A 426 -15.61 -3.12 7.25
N ASP A 427 -16.28 -1.96 7.13
CA ASP A 427 -16.07 -0.81 8.03
C ASP A 427 -16.27 -1.20 9.50
N ARG A 428 -17.38 -1.90 9.78
CA ARG A 428 -17.72 -2.38 11.13
C ARG A 428 -16.74 -3.47 11.61
N LEU A 429 -16.41 -4.44 10.75
CA LEU A 429 -15.51 -5.54 11.09
C LEU A 429 -14.10 -5.01 11.43
N PHE A 430 -13.56 -4.13 10.60
CA PHE A 430 -12.23 -3.58 10.86
C PHE A 430 -12.21 -2.71 12.11
N SER A 431 -13.24 -1.90 12.33
CA SER A 431 -13.36 -1.11 13.55
C SER A 431 -13.38 -1.99 14.80
N SER A 432 -14.15 -3.10 14.78
CA SER A 432 -14.24 -4.04 15.90
C SER A 432 -12.92 -4.79 16.14
N ILE A 433 -12.33 -5.35 15.08
CA ILE A 433 -11.07 -6.11 15.20
C ILE A 433 -9.92 -5.21 15.63
N LYS A 434 -9.77 -4.04 15.01
CA LYS A 434 -8.66 -3.12 15.30
C LYS A 434 -8.71 -2.52 16.71
N ALA A 435 -9.88 -2.46 17.32
CA ALA A 435 -10.03 -2.00 18.70
C ALA A 435 -9.33 -2.92 19.71
N THR A 436 -9.21 -4.22 19.43
CA THR A 436 -8.60 -5.21 20.30
C THR A 436 -7.29 -5.78 19.76
N ASP A 437 -7.19 -5.89 18.45
CA ASP A 437 -6.07 -6.54 17.73
C ASP A 437 -5.58 -5.66 16.57
N PRO A 438 -4.89 -4.55 16.87
CA PRO A 438 -4.48 -3.55 15.86
C PRO A 438 -3.47 -4.09 14.85
N ASP A 439 -2.84 -5.22 15.10
CA ASP A 439 -1.85 -5.88 14.24
C ASP A 439 -2.45 -6.77 13.15
N VAL A 440 -3.76 -7.06 13.19
CA VAL A 440 -4.44 -7.87 12.16
C VAL A 440 -4.56 -7.08 10.85
N LEU A 441 -4.27 -7.75 9.72
CA LEU A 441 -4.30 -7.14 8.39
C LEU A 441 -5.31 -7.84 7.48
N PHE A 442 -5.88 -7.05 6.57
CA PHE A 442 -6.81 -7.52 5.55
C PHE A 442 -6.34 -7.08 4.16
N LEU A 443 -6.21 -8.05 3.25
CA LEU A 443 -5.91 -7.86 1.84
C LEU A 443 -7.18 -8.05 1.02
N ALA A 444 -7.62 -7.04 0.27
CA ALA A 444 -8.78 -7.13 -0.61
C ALA A 444 -8.42 -7.78 -1.95
N GLU A 445 -9.09 -8.85 -2.32
CA GLU A 445 -9.14 -9.28 -3.71
C GLU A 445 -10.31 -8.59 -4.40
N ALA A 446 -10.06 -7.42 -4.98
CA ALA A 446 -11.11 -6.56 -5.52
C ALA A 446 -10.81 -6.13 -6.95
N PHE A 447 -10.91 -7.06 -7.91
CA PHE A 447 -10.84 -6.73 -9.34
C PHE A 447 -12.16 -6.12 -9.81
N THR A 448 -12.40 -4.88 -9.41
CA THR A 448 -13.66 -4.15 -9.63
C THR A 448 -13.39 -2.73 -10.12
N ARG A 449 -14.45 -1.95 -10.29
CA ARG A 449 -14.34 -0.55 -10.74
C ARG A 449 -13.55 0.30 -9.74
N PRO A 450 -12.74 1.28 -10.19
CA PRO A 450 -11.89 2.09 -9.33
C PRO A 450 -12.60 2.75 -8.12
N PRO A 451 -13.84 3.27 -8.24
CA PRO A 451 -14.53 3.83 -7.06
C PRO A 451 -14.80 2.81 -5.96
N MET A 452 -15.18 1.57 -6.31
CA MET A 452 -15.41 0.51 -5.33
C MET A 452 -14.09 0.06 -4.69
N MET A 453 -13.02 -0.09 -5.48
CA MET A 453 -11.69 -0.43 -4.96
C MET A 453 -11.20 0.62 -3.96
N ARG A 454 -11.38 1.91 -4.27
CA ARG A 454 -11.06 3.02 -3.36
C ARG A 454 -11.91 2.99 -2.10
N ALA A 455 -13.23 2.79 -2.22
CA ALA A 455 -14.12 2.71 -1.06
C ALA A 455 -13.71 1.59 -0.09
N LEU A 456 -13.30 0.42 -0.61
CA LEU A 456 -12.79 -0.67 0.23
C LEU A 456 -11.50 -0.27 0.96
N ALA A 457 -10.57 0.40 0.28
CA ALA A 457 -9.35 0.90 0.91
C ALA A 457 -9.66 1.97 1.99
N GLU A 458 -10.58 2.90 1.70
CA GLU A 458 -10.99 3.98 2.61
C GLU A 458 -11.68 3.48 3.87
N VAL A 459 -12.36 2.33 3.84
CA VAL A 459 -12.96 1.73 5.04
C VAL A 459 -11.98 0.87 5.83
N GLY A 460 -10.76 0.63 5.33
CA GLY A 460 -9.69 0.09 6.15
C GLY A 460 -9.05 -1.21 5.68
N PHE A 461 -9.26 -1.65 4.44
CA PHE A 461 -8.38 -2.68 3.87
C PHE A 461 -6.95 -2.16 3.79
N GLN A 462 -6.02 -2.83 4.47
CA GLN A 462 -4.62 -2.40 4.52
C GLN A 462 -3.89 -2.63 3.21
N GLN A 463 -4.29 -3.65 2.45
CA GLN A 463 -3.71 -3.96 1.14
C GLN A 463 -4.83 -4.30 0.14
N SER A 464 -4.52 -4.15 -1.16
CA SER A 464 -5.42 -4.55 -2.25
C SER A 464 -4.63 -5.18 -3.39
N TYR A 465 -5.20 -6.23 -4.01
CA TYR A 465 -4.84 -6.59 -5.37
C TYR A 465 -5.04 -5.40 -6.30
N THR A 466 -4.40 -5.43 -7.45
CA THR A 466 -4.32 -4.29 -8.36
C THR A 466 -4.50 -4.72 -9.81
N TYR A 467 -4.63 -3.75 -10.72
CA TYR A 467 -4.65 -4.04 -12.16
C TYR A 467 -3.26 -4.31 -12.74
N PHE A 468 -2.20 -4.39 -11.94
CA PHE A 468 -0.84 -4.67 -12.39
C PHE A 468 -0.78 -5.87 -13.33
N THR A 469 -1.51 -6.94 -13.04
CA THR A 469 -1.56 -8.17 -13.82
C THR A 469 -1.81 -7.94 -15.31
N TRP A 470 -2.60 -6.90 -15.65
CA TRP A 470 -2.96 -6.57 -17.04
C TRP A 470 -2.22 -5.35 -17.61
N ARG A 471 -1.35 -4.70 -16.82
CA ARG A 471 -0.55 -3.58 -17.28
C ARG A 471 0.79 -4.10 -17.80
N ASN A 472 0.97 -4.13 -19.13
CA ASN A 472 2.15 -4.73 -19.77
C ASN A 472 2.90 -3.74 -20.66
N THR A 473 2.30 -2.63 -21.07
CA THR A 473 2.97 -1.57 -21.82
C THR A 473 3.64 -0.56 -20.87
N LYS A 474 4.63 0.17 -21.38
CA LYS A 474 5.31 1.22 -20.63
C LYS A 474 4.34 2.28 -20.11
N ASP A 475 3.50 2.82 -21.00
CA ASP A 475 2.57 3.89 -20.67
C ASP A 475 1.54 3.45 -19.62
N ASP A 476 1.00 2.22 -19.74
CA ASP A 476 0.07 1.66 -18.77
C ASP A 476 0.71 1.48 -17.39
N LEU A 477 1.93 0.93 -17.36
CA LEU A 477 2.66 0.72 -16.10
C LEU A 477 3.00 2.03 -15.42
N GLU A 478 3.56 2.99 -16.19
CA GLU A 478 3.92 4.29 -15.65
C GLU A 478 2.72 5.05 -15.12
N ALA A 479 1.63 5.14 -15.90
CA ALA A 479 0.42 5.84 -15.49
C ALA A 479 -0.18 5.21 -14.23
N TYR A 480 -0.31 3.90 -14.22
CA TYR A 480 -0.93 3.19 -13.10
C TYR A 480 -0.06 3.23 -11.83
N CYS A 481 1.25 3.03 -11.93
CA CYS A 481 2.12 3.07 -10.77
C CYS A 481 2.30 4.49 -10.21
N ARG A 482 2.24 5.55 -11.05
CA ARG A 482 2.15 6.94 -10.56
C ARG A 482 0.87 7.19 -9.78
N GLU A 483 -0.27 6.65 -10.23
CA GLU A 483 -1.53 6.72 -9.47
C GLU A 483 -1.39 6.03 -8.10
N LEU A 484 -0.83 4.81 -8.07
CA LEU A 484 -0.67 4.02 -6.85
C LEU A 484 0.29 4.67 -5.85
N ALA A 485 1.41 5.22 -6.31
CA ALA A 485 2.41 5.87 -5.48
C ALA A 485 2.02 7.32 -5.08
N GLY A 486 1.13 7.94 -5.81
CA GLY A 486 0.64 9.30 -5.63
C GLY A 486 -0.65 9.38 -4.79
N PRO A 487 -1.76 9.89 -5.37
CA PRO A 487 -2.98 10.17 -4.60
C PRO A 487 -3.57 8.93 -3.92
N THR A 488 -3.51 7.77 -4.56
CA THR A 488 -4.05 6.51 -4.05
C THR A 488 -3.32 6.03 -2.79
N ALA A 489 -2.03 6.36 -2.65
CA ALA A 489 -1.22 5.97 -1.49
C ALA A 489 -1.73 6.56 -0.16
N ALA A 490 -2.62 7.55 -0.19
CA ALA A 490 -3.26 8.07 1.02
C ALA A 490 -4.19 7.05 1.69
N SER A 491 -4.76 6.10 0.94
CA SER A 491 -5.70 5.12 1.47
C SER A 491 -5.34 3.67 1.15
N MET A 492 -4.70 3.39 0.01
CA MET A 492 -4.48 2.03 -0.50
C MET A 492 -3.00 1.66 -0.56
N ARG A 493 -2.67 0.44 -0.14
CA ARG A 493 -1.35 -0.19 -0.35
C ARG A 493 -1.48 -1.27 -1.41
N PRO A 494 -0.78 -1.12 -2.56
CA PRO A 494 -0.84 -2.11 -3.63
C PRO A 494 -0.07 -3.38 -3.26
N ASN A 495 -0.68 -4.55 -3.49
CA ASN A 495 -0.01 -5.83 -3.52
C ASN A 495 0.03 -6.30 -4.99
N LEU A 496 1.22 -6.27 -5.60
CA LEU A 496 1.38 -6.57 -7.01
C LEU A 496 1.54 -8.09 -7.22
N PHE A 497 0.42 -8.82 -7.30
CA PHE A 497 0.47 -10.23 -7.70
C PHE A 497 0.80 -10.37 -9.18
N THR A 498 1.75 -11.25 -9.51
CA THR A 498 2.15 -11.55 -10.88
C THR A 498 1.16 -12.46 -11.59
N ASN A 499 0.56 -13.37 -10.83
CA ASN A 499 -0.44 -14.36 -11.24
C ASN A 499 -1.25 -14.79 -10.02
N THR A 500 -2.40 -15.41 -10.25
CA THR A 500 -3.24 -16.03 -9.20
C THR A 500 -3.77 -17.36 -9.73
N PRO A 501 -4.38 -18.24 -8.92
CA PRO A 501 -5.02 -19.46 -9.42
C PRO A 501 -6.11 -19.22 -10.47
N ASP A 502 -6.68 -18.01 -10.51
CA ASP A 502 -7.72 -17.58 -11.45
C ASP A 502 -7.18 -16.81 -12.66
N ILE A 503 -5.95 -16.29 -12.56
CA ILE A 503 -5.43 -15.33 -13.53
C ILE A 503 -4.02 -15.71 -13.95
N LEU A 504 -3.93 -16.28 -15.15
CA LEU A 504 -2.71 -16.46 -15.92
C LEU A 504 -2.72 -15.45 -17.07
N PRO A 505 -2.05 -14.28 -16.94
CA PRO A 505 -2.06 -13.25 -17.97
C PRO A 505 -1.50 -13.75 -19.28
N GLU A 506 -2.03 -13.24 -20.40
CA GLU A 506 -1.56 -13.58 -21.74
C GLU A 506 -0.04 -13.36 -21.91
N TYR A 507 0.49 -12.33 -21.27
CA TYR A 507 1.92 -12.04 -21.27
C TYR A 507 2.77 -13.20 -20.72
N LEU A 508 2.29 -13.92 -19.70
CA LEU A 508 2.95 -15.11 -19.15
C LEU A 508 2.68 -16.36 -19.99
N GLN A 509 1.50 -16.45 -20.63
CA GLN A 509 1.16 -17.62 -21.45
C GLN A 509 2.12 -17.80 -22.62
N TYR A 510 2.56 -16.70 -23.22
CA TYR A 510 3.35 -16.72 -24.46
C TYR A 510 4.79 -16.23 -24.28
N GLY A 511 5.10 -15.41 -23.28
CA GLY A 511 6.39 -14.73 -23.17
C GLY A 511 7.56 -15.59 -22.65
N GLY A 512 7.32 -16.86 -22.33
CA GLY A 512 8.35 -17.78 -21.83
C GLY A 512 9.01 -17.34 -20.53
N PRO A 513 10.15 -17.96 -20.13
CA PRO A 513 10.82 -17.66 -18.85
C PRO A 513 11.19 -16.19 -18.65
N ALA A 514 11.51 -15.48 -19.74
CA ALA A 514 11.84 -14.05 -19.65
C ALA A 514 10.65 -13.20 -19.20
N ALA A 515 9.41 -13.52 -19.63
CA ALA A 515 8.23 -12.81 -19.17
C ALA A 515 7.99 -12.98 -17.67
N PHE A 516 8.24 -14.18 -17.12
CA PHE A 516 8.16 -14.43 -15.68
C PHE A 516 9.22 -13.62 -14.93
N ALA A 517 10.45 -13.56 -15.43
CA ALA A 517 11.51 -12.76 -14.85
C ALA A 517 11.19 -11.26 -14.87
N ILE A 518 10.70 -10.73 -16.00
CA ILE A 518 10.26 -9.34 -16.17
C ILE A 518 9.17 -8.99 -15.15
N ARG A 519 8.12 -9.82 -15.08
CA ARG A 519 7.00 -9.56 -14.15
C ARG A 519 7.43 -9.66 -12.70
N ALA A 520 8.33 -10.58 -12.33
CA ALA A 520 8.89 -10.69 -10.99
C ALA A 520 9.70 -9.43 -10.61
N VAL A 521 10.59 -8.97 -11.51
CA VAL A 521 11.37 -7.74 -11.29
C VAL A 521 10.46 -6.55 -11.10
N LEU A 522 9.52 -6.32 -12.02
CA LEU A 522 8.60 -5.18 -11.95
C LEU A 522 7.76 -5.23 -10.67
N ALA A 523 7.15 -6.37 -10.34
CA ALA A 523 6.34 -6.50 -9.12
C ALA A 523 7.16 -6.23 -7.86
N ALA A 524 8.36 -6.80 -7.78
CA ALA A 524 9.23 -6.72 -6.60
C ALA A 524 9.87 -5.34 -6.41
N THR A 525 9.99 -4.52 -7.47
CA THR A 525 10.71 -3.24 -7.39
C THR A 525 9.80 -2.01 -7.50
N LEU A 526 8.65 -2.11 -8.19
CA LEU A 526 7.67 -1.02 -8.27
C LEU A 526 6.88 -0.83 -6.97
N SER A 527 6.60 -1.91 -6.25
CA SER A 527 5.82 -1.87 -5.01
C SER A 527 6.59 -2.46 -3.83
N PRO A 528 6.37 -1.92 -2.61
CA PRO A 528 6.88 -2.53 -1.39
C PRO A 528 6.21 -3.87 -1.05
N THR A 529 5.09 -4.21 -1.69
CA THR A 529 4.42 -5.51 -1.52
C THR A 529 4.10 -6.14 -2.86
N TYR A 530 4.48 -7.40 -3.01
CA TYR A 530 4.16 -8.20 -4.19
C TYR A 530 3.87 -9.65 -3.81
N GLY A 531 3.24 -10.40 -4.73
CA GLY A 531 2.94 -11.80 -4.54
C GLY A 531 3.07 -12.64 -5.81
N ILE A 532 3.28 -13.93 -5.59
CA ILE A 532 3.23 -14.95 -6.64
C ILE A 532 2.34 -16.11 -6.20
N TYR A 533 1.73 -16.76 -7.16
CA TYR A 533 1.09 -18.06 -6.97
C TYR A 533 2.07 -19.19 -7.34
N SER A 534 2.10 -20.24 -6.54
CA SER A 534 2.92 -21.44 -6.66
C SER A 534 2.90 -22.01 -8.09
N GLY A 535 4.08 -22.36 -8.63
CA GLY A 535 4.25 -22.73 -10.03
C GLY A 535 4.72 -21.58 -10.93
N PHE A 536 4.64 -20.33 -10.47
CA PHE A 536 5.27 -19.20 -11.14
C PHE A 536 6.77 -19.39 -11.28
N GLU A 537 7.43 -19.87 -10.25
CA GLU A 537 8.85 -20.19 -10.27
C GLU A 537 9.22 -21.39 -11.16
N LEU A 538 8.23 -22.16 -11.61
CA LEU A 538 8.38 -23.26 -12.55
C LEU A 538 7.97 -22.88 -13.97
N TYR A 539 7.66 -21.61 -14.21
CA TYR A 539 7.18 -21.10 -15.50
C TYR A 539 5.90 -21.80 -15.98
N GLU A 540 4.98 -22.14 -15.06
CA GLU A 540 3.68 -22.71 -15.42
C GLU A 540 2.87 -21.68 -16.20
N HIS A 541 2.64 -21.96 -17.51
CA HIS A 541 2.10 -20.98 -18.45
C HIS A 541 0.97 -21.50 -19.34
N VAL A 542 0.49 -22.72 -19.10
CA VAL A 542 -0.51 -23.33 -19.97
C VAL A 542 -1.90 -22.93 -19.52
N SER A 543 -2.59 -22.16 -20.37
CA SER A 543 -3.99 -21.79 -20.15
C SER A 543 -4.95 -22.92 -20.54
N LEU A 544 -6.15 -22.91 -19.91
CA LEU A 544 -7.22 -23.88 -20.18
C LEU A 544 -7.61 -23.96 -21.66
N ARG A 545 -7.60 -22.81 -22.33
CA ARG A 545 -7.85 -22.66 -23.78
C ARG A 545 -7.33 -21.30 -24.24
N PRO A 546 -7.07 -21.12 -25.54
CA PRO A 546 -6.68 -19.82 -26.08
C PRO A 546 -7.68 -18.71 -25.67
N GLY A 547 -7.16 -17.57 -25.23
CA GLY A 547 -7.96 -16.44 -24.76
C GLY A 547 -8.58 -16.61 -23.36
N SER A 548 -8.25 -17.68 -22.64
CA SER A 548 -8.60 -17.86 -21.23
C SER A 548 -7.43 -17.47 -20.33
N GLU A 549 -7.71 -16.81 -19.22
CA GLU A 549 -6.74 -16.55 -18.16
C GLU A 549 -6.70 -17.68 -17.11
N GLU A 550 -7.56 -18.69 -17.23
CA GLU A 550 -7.57 -19.82 -16.31
C GLU A 550 -6.48 -20.84 -16.70
N TYR A 551 -5.78 -21.36 -15.69
CA TYR A 551 -4.81 -22.44 -15.90
C TYR A 551 -5.47 -23.73 -16.36
N LEU A 552 -4.81 -24.44 -17.29
CA LEU A 552 -5.12 -25.86 -17.52
C LEU A 552 -4.73 -26.65 -16.26
N ASP A 553 -5.63 -27.54 -15.84
CA ASP A 553 -5.46 -28.38 -14.65
C ASP A 553 -5.22 -27.55 -13.36
N THR A 554 -6.03 -26.48 -13.22
CA THR A 554 -5.93 -25.55 -12.10
C THR A 554 -6.16 -26.23 -10.75
N GLU A 555 -5.37 -25.87 -9.75
CA GLU A 555 -5.51 -26.34 -8.36
C GLU A 555 -6.85 -25.96 -7.70
N LYS A 556 -7.62 -25.08 -8.31
CA LYS A 556 -8.99 -24.78 -7.86
C LYS A 556 -9.90 -26.00 -7.87
N PHE A 557 -9.67 -26.96 -8.78
CA PHE A 557 -10.56 -28.09 -8.99
C PHE A 557 -9.87 -29.47 -8.91
N GLN A 558 -8.54 -29.49 -8.75
CA GLN A 558 -7.79 -30.74 -8.69
C GLN A 558 -6.48 -30.59 -7.94
N TYR A 559 -5.85 -31.71 -7.57
CA TYR A 559 -4.52 -31.71 -6.99
C TYR A 559 -3.47 -31.49 -8.07
N ARG A 560 -2.39 -30.77 -7.73
CA ARG A 560 -1.28 -30.49 -8.64
C ARG A 560 0.06 -30.74 -7.95
N PRO A 561 0.48 -32.02 -7.83
CA PRO A 561 1.80 -32.31 -7.30
C PRO A 561 2.89 -31.80 -8.24
N ARG A 562 3.85 -31.06 -7.71
CA ARG A 562 4.96 -30.46 -8.47
C ARG A 562 6.27 -31.17 -8.18
N ASN A 563 7.14 -31.31 -9.19
CA ASN A 563 8.47 -31.89 -9.05
C ASN A 563 9.51 -30.79 -8.71
N TRP A 564 9.48 -30.30 -7.48
CA TRP A 564 10.38 -29.26 -6.99
C TRP A 564 11.86 -29.65 -7.10
N ALA A 565 12.20 -30.90 -6.70
CA ALA A 565 13.56 -31.40 -6.76
C ALA A 565 14.10 -31.51 -8.20
N GLY A 566 13.25 -31.95 -9.14
CA GLY A 566 13.60 -32.01 -10.56
C GLY A 566 13.86 -30.63 -11.15
N ALA A 567 13.04 -29.64 -10.82
CA ALA A 567 13.24 -28.25 -11.27
C ALA A 567 14.55 -27.67 -10.73
N GLN A 568 14.82 -27.89 -9.44
CA GLN A 568 16.06 -27.44 -8.81
C GLN A 568 17.28 -28.10 -9.44
N SER A 569 17.25 -29.43 -9.64
CA SER A 569 18.40 -30.16 -10.20
C SER A 569 18.68 -29.83 -11.67
N SER A 570 17.64 -29.51 -12.46
CA SER A 570 17.78 -29.10 -13.85
C SER A 570 18.20 -27.63 -14.01
N GLY A 571 18.07 -26.82 -12.94
CA GLY A 571 18.25 -25.37 -13.01
C GLY A 571 17.14 -24.62 -13.76
N TYR A 572 16.09 -25.31 -14.21
CA TYR A 572 14.94 -24.69 -14.89
C TYR A 572 13.92 -24.19 -13.89
N THR A 573 14.29 -23.09 -13.21
CA THR A 573 13.47 -22.45 -12.20
C THR A 573 13.82 -20.98 -12.01
N LEU A 574 12.84 -20.16 -11.69
CA LEU A 574 13.01 -18.74 -11.36
C LEU A 574 13.41 -18.50 -9.90
N ALA A 575 13.42 -19.53 -9.06
CA ALA A 575 13.70 -19.42 -7.62
C ALA A 575 14.99 -18.64 -7.28
N PRO A 576 16.11 -18.78 -8.00
CA PRO A 576 17.32 -18.00 -7.73
C PRO A 576 17.11 -16.48 -7.92
N LEU A 577 16.36 -16.06 -8.94
CA LEU A 577 16.03 -14.65 -9.15
C LEU A 577 15.12 -14.12 -8.05
N LEU A 578 14.08 -14.86 -7.67
CA LEU A 578 13.18 -14.50 -6.58
C LEU A 578 13.93 -14.32 -5.26
N THR A 579 14.88 -15.23 -4.97
CA THR A 579 15.74 -15.13 -3.80
C THR A 579 16.56 -13.83 -3.80
N LYS A 580 17.20 -13.48 -4.93
CA LYS A 580 17.93 -12.23 -5.08
C LYS A 580 17.02 -11.01 -4.89
N LEU A 581 15.88 -10.98 -5.57
CA LEU A 581 14.91 -9.89 -5.47
C LEU A 581 14.47 -9.67 -4.01
N ASN A 582 14.09 -10.72 -3.31
CA ASN A 582 13.69 -10.64 -1.91
C ASN A 582 14.85 -10.23 -0.98
N THR A 583 16.08 -10.65 -1.28
CA THR A 583 17.26 -10.22 -0.54
C THR A 583 17.50 -8.72 -0.72
N TRP A 584 17.50 -8.22 -1.96
CA TRP A 584 17.68 -6.80 -2.24
C TRP A 584 16.58 -5.94 -1.61
N ARG A 585 15.33 -6.37 -1.69
CA ARG A 585 14.20 -5.69 -1.04
C ARG A 585 14.38 -5.55 0.48
N ARG A 586 15.00 -6.52 1.13
CA ARG A 586 15.28 -6.47 2.58
C ARG A 586 16.46 -5.57 2.92
N SER A 587 17.48 -5.54 2.06
CA SER A 587 18.71 -4.76 2.29
C SER A 587 18.61 -3.30 1.84
N HIS A 588 17.64 -2.96 0.97
CA HIS A 588 17.46 -1.61 0.43
C HIS A 588 16.12 -1.01 0.86
N PRO A 589 16.11 -0.08 1.84
CA PRO A 589 14.91 0.62 2.28
C PRO A 589 14.15 1.34 1.16
N ALA A 590 14.85 1.87 0.17
CA ALA A 590 14.25 2.50 -1.01
C ALA A 590 13.26 1.56 -1.72
N LEU A 591 13.54 0.25 -1.82
CA LEU A 591 12.62 -0.72 -2.42
C LEU A 591 11.40 -1.02 -1.54
N GLN A 592 11.44 -0.63 -0.25
CA GLN A 592 10.36 -0.78 0.71
C GLN A 592 9.48 0.47 0.84
N ASP A 593 9.78 1.53 0.11
CA ASP A 593 8.97 2.74 0.03
C ASP A 593 8.02 2.67 -1.17
N LEU A 594 6.81 3.22 -1.03
CA LEU A 594 5.83 3.30 -2.12
C LEU A 594 5.88 4.67 -2.80
N ARG A 595 6.09 5.73 -2.03
CA ARG A 595 5.83 7.11 -2.44
C ARG A 595 7.00 7.79 -3.16
N SER A 596 8.21 7.21 -3.05
CA SER A 596 9.42 7.75 -3.69
C SER A 596 9.60 7.33 -5.15
N LEU A 597 8.63 6.58 -5.71
CA LEU A 597 8.69 6.08 -7.09
C LEU A 597 8.68 7.23 -8.09
N THR A 598 9.77 7.34 -8.87
CA THR A 598 9.90 8.33 -9.95
C THR A 598 10.27 7.64 -11.25
N PHE A 599 9.49 7.86 -12.32
CA PHE A 599 9.80 7.33 -13.65
C PHE A 599 10.66 8.30 -14.44
N HIS A 600 11.63 7.74 -15.17
CA HIS A 600 12.57 8.47 -16.02
C HIS A 600 12.34 8.15 -17.50
N ARG A 601 12.66 9.12 -18.36
CA ARG A 601 12.46 8.98 -19.80
C ARG A 601 13.44 7.97 -20.39
N THR A 602 12.96 7.12 -21.29
CA THR A 602 13.78 6.29 -22.19
C THR A 602 13.40 6.59 -23.64
N ASP A 603 14.31 6.41 -24.58
CA ASP A 603 14.03 6.54 -26.01
C ASP A 603 13.50 5.25 -26.64
N ASN A 604 13.46 4.15 -25.86
CA ASN A 604 12.91 2.86 -26.28
C ASN A 604 11.56 2.58 -25.60
N PRO A 605 10.45 2.39 -26.36
CA PRO A 605 9.13 2.14 -25.79
C PRO A 605 9.03 0.78 -25.06
N ASN A 606 9.93 -0.15 -25.34
CA ASN A 606 9.99 -1.45 -24.69
C ASN A 606 10.93 -1.48 -23.47
N THR A 607 11.36 -0.31 -22.99
CA THR A 607 12.21 -0.20 -21.82
C THR A 607 11.61 0.82 -20.84
N ILE A 608 11.42 0.39 -19.60
CA ILE A 608 10.96 1.24 -18.50
C ILE A 608 12.13 1.53 -17.56
N ALA A 609 12.22 2.78 -17.08
CA ALA A 609 13.25 3.20 -16.12
C ALA A 609 12.60 3.98 -14.99
N PHE A 610 12.98 3.68 -13.77
CA PHE A 610 12.51 4.38 -12.57
C PHE A 610 13.54 4.37 -11.45
N SER A 611 13.37 5.28 -10.51
CA SER A 611 14.13 5.34 -9.27
C SER A 611 13.22 5.23 -8.06
N LYS A 612 13.79 4.81 -6.96
CA LYS A 612 13.22 4.86 -5.61
C LYS A 612 14.29 5.29 -4.63
N GLN A 613 13.89 6.04 -3.61
CA GLN A 613 14.82 6.58 -2.63
C GLN A 613 14.20 6.53 -1.23
N ASP A 614 15.02 6.20 -0.23
CA ASP A 614 14.72 6.38 1.19
C ASP A 614 16.00 6.84 1.90
N ASP A 615 15.99 8.08 2.37
CA ASP A 615 17.17 8.77 2.89
C ASP A 615 18.36 8.68 1.91
N ASP A 616 19.47 8.05 2.30
CA ASP A 616 20.68 7.90 1.47
C ASP A 616 20.67 6.67 0.55
N ASP A 617 19.66 5.80 0.69
CA ASP A 617 19.52 4.62 -0.18
C ASP A 617 18.81 5.02 -1.47
N LEU A 618 19.54 4.99 -2.59
CA LEU A 618 19.02 5.30 -3.92
C LEU A 618 19.13 4.09 -4.83
N MET A 619 17.98 3.64 -5.32
CA MET A 619 17.86 2.52 -6.24
C MET A 619 17.35 2.99 -7.60
N LEU A 620 18.03 2.55 -8.67
CA LEU A 620 17.60 2.76 -10.06
C LEU A 620 17.28 1.40 -10.68
N VAL A 621 16.19 1.34 -11.43
CA VAL A 621 15.80 0.12 -12.14
C VAL A 621 15.56 0.45 -13.60
N VAL A 622 16.18 -0.34 -14.49
CA VAL A 622 15.90 -0.30 -15.94
C VAL A 622 15.51 -1.71 -16.36
N CYS A 623 14.28 -1.90 -16.83
CA CYS A 623 13.73 -3.21 -17.17
C CYS A 623 13.21 -3.24 -18.60
N THR A 624 13.47 -4.34 -19.31
CA THR A 624 12.81 -4.58 -20.61
C THR A 624 11.35 -5.01 -20.39
N LEU A 625 10.48 -4.64 -21.31
CA LEU A 625 9.09 -5.12 -21.41
C LEU A 625 8.91 -6.12 -22.55
N GLU A 626 9.95 -6.33 -23.36
CA GLU A 626 9.96 -7.26 -24.49
C GLU A 626 10.65 -8.57 -24.07
N PRO A 627 9.95 -9.71 -24.04
CA PRO A 627 10.53 -10.95 -23.53
C PRO A 627 11.36 -11.74 -24.55
N TYR A 628 11.37 -11.37 -25.83
CA TYR A 628 11.97 -12.22 -26.88
C TYR A 628 13.25 -11.63 -27.48
N ARG A 629 13.31 -10.31 -27.63
CA ARG A 629 14.35 -9.64 -28.41
C ARG A 629 15.20 -8.74 -27.53
N PRO A 630 16.52 -8.68 -27.78
CA PRO A 630 17.37 -7.71 -27.12
C PRO A 630 16.84 -6.28 -27.32
N GLN A 631 16.86 -5.51 -26.24
CA GLN A 631 16.49 -4.12 -26.23
C GLN A 631 17.69 -3.26 -25.88
N HIS A 632 17.81 -2.10 -26.48
CA HIS A 632 18.84 -1.13 -26.17
C HIS A 632 18.29 0.29 -26.35
N GLY A 633 18.87 1.24 -25.66
CA GLY A 633 18.47 2.64 -25.74
C GLY A 633 19.15 3.51 -24.72
N GLN A 634 18.81 4.80 -24.76
CA GLN A 634 19.24 5.79 -23.79
C GLN A 634 18.21 5.93 -22.68
N VAL A 635 18.70 6.01 -21.45
CA VAL A 635 17.92 6.45 -20.29
C VAL A 635 18.33 7.87 -19.96
N PHE A 636 17.36 8.72 -19.65
CA PHE A 636 17.54 10.14 -19.29
C PHE A 636 17.08 10.31 -17.85
N TRP A 637 18.03 10.40 -16.94
CA TRP A 637 17.77 10.52 -15.50
C TRP A 637 17.36 11.97 -15.16
N ASP A 638 16.31 12.13 -14.40
CA ASP A 638 15.99 13.39 -13.73
C ASP A 638 16.92 13.53 -12.51
N MET A 639 18.04 14.23 -12.70
CA MET A 639 19.08 14.38 -11.69
C MET A 639 18.57 15.07 -10.43
N THR A 640 17.64 16.02 -10.58
CA THR A 640 17.02 16.72 -9.45
C THR A 640 16.19 15.74 -8.60
N ALA A 641 15.41 14.89 -9.25
CA ALA A 641 14.64 13.84 -8.55
C ALA A 641 15.53 12.80 -7.86
N LEU A 642 16.78 12.61 -8.35
CA LEU A 642 17.79 11.78 -7.72
C LEU A 642 18.55 12.50 -6.59
N GLY A 643 18.29 13.79 -6.35
CA GLY A 643 19.04 14.60 -5.39
C GLY A 643 20.49 14.88 -5.81
N LEU A 644 20.75 14.95 -7.12
CA LEU A 644 22.06 15.17 -7.73
C LEU A 644 22.06 16.48 -8.55
N ALA A 645 23.24 17.12 -8.71
CA ALA A 645 23.39 18.23 -9.61
C ALA A 645 23.34 17.74 -11.07
N TRP A 646 22.96 18.63 -12.00
CA TRP A 646 22.74 18.28 -13.40
C TRP A 646 23.96 17.64 -14.09
N ASP A 647 25.16 18.10 -13.74
CA ASP A 647 26.43 17.67 -14.30
C ASP A 647 27.17 16.63 -13.45
N ASP A 648 26.54 16.16 -12.36
CA ASP A 648 27.11 15.13 -11.52
C ASP A 648 27.31 13.80 -12.30
N ARG A 649 28.35 13.08 -11.88
CA ARG A 649 28.55 11.69 -12.24
C ARG A 649 28.46 10.84 -10.99
N PHE A 650 27.84 9.68 -11.11
CA PHE A 650 27.65 8.79 -9.99
C PHE A 650 28.06 7.35 -10.35
N ILE A 651 28.43 6.58 -9.35
CA ILE A 651 28.69 5.14 -9.50
C ILE A 651 27.36 4.41 -9.52
N ALA A 652 27.14 3.63 -10.56
CA ALA A 652 25.99 2.77 -10.74
C ALA A 652 26.43 1.31 -10.52
N HIS A 653 26.12 0.74 -9.35
CA HIS A 653 26.43 -0.64 -9.00
C HIS A 653 25.24 -1.55 -9.30
N ASP A 654 25.31 -2.38 -10.34
CA ASP A 654 24.27 -3.33 -10.72
C ASP A 654 24.30 -4.57 -9.82
N LEU A 655 23.32 -4.72 -8.96
CA LEU A 655 23.19 -5.84 -8.03
C LEU A 655 22.97 -7.19 -8.73
N ALA A 656 22.47 -7.17 -9.98
CA ALA A 656 22.21 -8.39 -10.73
C ALA A 656 23.50 -9.03 -11.26
N THR A 657 24.46 -8.21 -11.69
CA THR A 657 25.72 -8.64 -12.33
C THR A 657 26.98 -8.32 -11.51
N ASP A 658 26.84 -7.56 -10.42
CA ASP A 658 27.94 -7.01 -9.61
C ASP A 658 28.90 -6.09 -10.40
N GLN A 659 28.43 -5.53 -11.52
CA GLN A 659 29.20 -4.59 -12.34
C GLN A 659 28.99 -3.15 -11.86
N CYS A 660 30.03 -2.32 -11.98
CA CYS A 660 29.96 -0.90 -11.67
C CYS A 660 30.24 -0.06 -12.92
N TRP A 661 29.42 0.96 -13.11
CA TRP A 661 29.61 1.95 -14.18
C TRP A 661 29.64 3.36 -13.60
N THR A 662 30.17 4.29 -14.37
CA THR A 662 30.01 5.72 -14.09
C THR A 662 28.91 6.25 -15.00
N TRP A 663 27.77 6.60 -14.42
CA TRP A 663 26.65 7.20 -15.12
C TRP A 663 26.56 8.71 -14.88
N SER A 664 25.75 9.38 -15.66
CA SER A 664 25.41 10.80 -15.54
C SER A 664 23.91 10.96 -15.90
N GLN A 665 23.47 12.17 -16.23
CA GLN A 665 22.09 12.47 -16.66
C GLN A 665 21.61 11.58 -17.84
N THR A 666 22.52 10.97 -18.60
CA THR A 666 22.21 10.01 -19.66
C THR A 666 23.11 8.80 -19.55
N CYS A 667 22.55 7.62 -19.78
CA CYS A 667 23.33 6.40 -19.93
C CYS A 667 22.74 5.51 -21.04
N PHE A 668 23.63 4.79 -21.74
CA PHE A 668 23.19 3.75 -22.68
C PHE A 668 23.03 2.43 -21.92
N VAL A 669 21.95 1.71 -22.18
CA VAL A 669 21.65 0.39 -21.63
C VAL A 669 21.38 -0.62 -22.73
N GLN A 670 21.75 -1.87 -22.49
CA GLN A 670 21.40 -3.01 -23.32
C GLN A 670 20.92 -4.15 -22.46
N LEU A 671 19.71 -4.65 -22.72
CA LEU A 671 19.08 -5.76 -22.02
C LEU A 671 18.82 -6.91 -23.00
N ARG A 672 19.17 -8.12 -22.58
CA ARG A 672 18.97 -9.35 -23.36
C ARG A 672 18.08 -10.27 -22.55
N PRO A 673 16.78 -10.41 -22.91
CA PRO A 673 15.80 -11.09 -22.05
C PRO A 673 16.17 -12.52 -21.62
N LEU A 674 16.93 -13.23 -22.45
CA LEU A 674 17.39 -14.59 -22.12
C LEU A 674 18.61 -14.64 -21.18
N GLU A 675 19.29 -13.50 -20.97
CA GLU A 675 20.46 -13.37 -20.11
C GLU A 675 20.14 -12.49 -18.90
N GLN A 676 19.59 -11.31 -19.15
CA GLN A 676 19.31 -10.28 -18.16
C GLN A 676 18.12 -9.41 -18.60
N VAL A 677 17.04 -9.44 -17.84
CA VAL A 677 15.83 -8.66 -18.11
C VAL A 677 15.88 -7.25 -17.55
N ALA A 678 16.74 -6.98 -16.58
CA ALA A 678 16.83 -5.67 -15.94
C ALA A 678 18.20 -5.39 -15.35
N HIS A 679 18.57 -4.12 -15.28
CA HIS A 679 19.57 -3.59 -14.37
C HIS A 679 18.86 -3.12 -13.09
N ILE A 680 19.35 -3.56 -11.93
CA ILE A 680 18.86 -3.17 -10.60
C ILE A 680 20.07 -2.55 -9.90
N VAL A 681 20.11 -1.24 -9.90
CA VAL A 681 21.31 -0.47 -9.60
C VAL A 681 21.16 0.22 -8.25
N HIS A 682 22.14 0.01 -7.38
CA HIS A 682 22.35 0.81 -6.18
C HIS A 682 23.32 1.95 -6.49
N VAL A 683 22.98 3.16 -6.07
CA VAL A 683 23.84 4.33 -6.16
C VAL A 683 24.37 4.65 -4.76
N PRO A 684 25.62 4.26 -4.43
CA PRO A 684 26.19 4.59 -3.12
C PRO A 684 26.36 6.11 -3.00
N ARG A 685 25.82 6.69 -1.93
CA ARG A 685 26.08 8.08 -1.55
C ARG A 685 27.28 8.10 -0.61
N GLY A 686 28.31 8.84 -1.00
CA GLY A 686 29.56 8.95 -0.24
C GLY A 686 29.46 9.86 0.99
#